data_a76779ab86607346b1f85792fa56cf91
#
_entry.id   a76779ab86607346b1f85792fa56cf91
#
_cell.length_a   1.000
_cell.length_b   1.000
_cell.length_c   1.000
_cell.angle_alpha   90.00
_cell.angle_beta   90.00
_cell.angle_gamma   90.00
#
_symmetry.space_group_name_H-M   'P 1'
#
loop_
_entity.id
_entity.type
_entity.pdbx_description
1 polymer ?
#
loop_
_entity_poly.entity_id
_entity_poly.type
_entity_poly.pdbx_seq_one_letter_code
_entity_poly.pdbx_strand_id
1 'polypeptide(L)'
;MSASYSMWPVFLISYNLPPWECMEQSNFMMGLLIPGPTCLGKDMDLFLQPLIDELLDLWNGVPTCDALTKKSFDLHPAVIWCIHDYPALSTLSGRVTRGYYACVRCDKNPCSRRLRNKICYIGHRRFLPRDHVWRTKKYFDGQTEECGQPEEFTMDELNEQLARVSHVKPGNHPDNKKRKRQDEGQCWKRRASLWDLPYWSNLKLRHNLDVMHIEKNICEALLGTFLDIAGKSKDSINARLDLEDMGVRKKLHLKPDGNSYTLPHSPYTMTKTQKLAFCAFIKNVKFPDGYASSLSRCISADECKVQALKTHDCHILLQRILPASLRGIMDKEIYEAIAELGNFFQQICAKTLKVDVLNKMRGEIPIILCKLEKIFPPSFFDVMVHLAIHLIDDAILRGPVQYGWMYQVECRLLTLKRFVRNMARPEGSIAEAYVANECLNACSRYFDDVDTRHNREGRNRERVVLGEGGLSIFQHGVTLLGASRMTYNENDYDKMLWYILNNTPEVEPFIEICRTELESAGNVDVDRVLAKEFAGWFKKHLATRKFVNGEEVNEDLYALASQPHLRVHLFSGCLVNGVRYHTLDRERSRKTQNSGVMVEGSHNGEDIDFYGQLKEIIQLQYNSDSNSQRIVVLFQCN
;
A
#
# COMPACT_ATOMS: atom_id res chain seq x y z
N MET A 1 -1.56 -27.75 -24.75
CA MET A 1 -0.79 -26.52 -24.55
C MET A 1 -1.75 -25.36 -24.76
N SER A 2 -2.08 -24.57 -23.72
CA SER A 2 -2.87 -23.37 -23.90
C SER A 2 -1.99 -22.33 -24.60
N ALA A 3 -2.35 -21.93 -25.81
CA ALA A 3 -1.67 -20.84 -26.49
C ALA A 3 -1.80 -19.59 -25.62
N SER A 4 -0.66 -18.97 -25.27
CA SER A 4 -0.67 -17.69 -24.57
C SER A 4 -1.17 -16.63 -25.53
N TYR A 5 -2.34 -16.05 -25.24
CA TYR A 5 -2.91 -14.97 -26.01
C TYR A 5 -2.60 -13.63 -25.32
N SER A 6 -1.89 -12.74 -25.99
CA SER A 6 -1.51 -11.43 -25.46
C SER A 6 -2.40 -10.34 -26.06
N MET A 7 -3.08 -9.57 -25.23
CA MET A 7 -3.88 -8.41 -25.61
C MET A 7 -3.49 -7.21 -24.78
N TRP A 8 -3.70 -6.02 -25.33
CA TRP A 8 -3.37 -4.76 -24.66
C TRP A 8 -4.59 -3.85 -24.60
N PRO A 9 -5.35 -3.84 -23.51
CA PRO A 9 -6.34 -2.80 -23.28
C PRO A 9 -5.62 -1.53 -22.82
N VAL A 10 -6.06 -0.39 -23.35
CA VAL A 10 -5.61 0.95 -22.95
C VAL A 10 -6.76 1.62 -22.22
N PHE A 11 -6.53 1.99 -20.97
CA PHE A 11 -7.51 2.69 -20.14
C PHE A 11 -7.12 4.16 -19.99
N LEU A 12 -8.14 5.01 -20.00
CA LEU A 12 -8.07 6.41 -19.63
C LEU A 12 -8.67 6.57 -18.25
N ILE A 13 -7.96 7.26 -17.36
CA ILE A 13 -8.37 7.49 -15.96
C ILE A 13 -8.43 9.01 -15.76
N SER A 14 -9.60 9.52 -15.38
CA SER A 14 -9.78 10.95 -15.13
C SER A 14 -9.36 11.32 -13.71
N TYR A 15 -8.36 12.19 -13.59
CA TYR A 15 -7.92 12.74 -12.30
C TYR A 15 -8.70 13.97 -11.86
N ASN A 16 -9.69 14.42 -12.65
CA ASN A 16 -10.64 15.47 -12.24
C ASN A 16 -11.74 14.94 -11.32
N LEU A 17 -11.85 13.61 -11.18
CA LEU A 17 -12.76 12.99 -10.23
C LEU A 17 -12.19 13.12 -8.80
N PRO A 18 -13.07 13.08 -7.77
CA PRO A 18 -12.62 13.01 -6.38
C PRO A 18 -11.63 11.84 -6.18
N PRO A 19 -10.62 11.99 -5.29
CA PRO A 19 -9.58 10.98 -5.12
C PRO A 19 -10.11 9.57 -4.80
N TRP A 20 -11.22 9.47 -4.08
CA TRP A 20 -11.85 8.18 -3.73
C TRP A 20 -12.59 7.53 -4.89
N GLU A 21 -12.87 8.25 -5.97
CA GLU A 21 -13.58 7.76 -7.14
C GLU A 21 -12.67 7.51 -8.35
N CYS A 22 -11.61 8.32 -8.52
CA CYS A 22 -10.80 8.30 -9.74
C CYS A 22 -10.19 6.92 -10.02
N MET A 23 -9.85 6.14 -8.99
CA MET A 23 -9.26 4.80 -9.12
C MET A 23 -10.30 3.66 -9.00
N GLU A 24 -11.59 3.96 -8.96
CA GLU A 24 -12.61 2.92 -9.03
C GLU A 24 -12.71 2.34 -10.44
N GLN A 25 -12.84 1.01 -10.53
CA GLN A 25 -12.87 0.31 -11.82
C GLN A 25 -14.02 0.76 -12.75
N SER A 26 -15.12 1.23 -12.17
CA SER A 26 -16.28 1.79 -12.90
C SER A 26 -15.97 3.09 -13.64
N ASN A 27 -14.91 3.79 -13.25
CA ASN A 27 -14.48 5.07 -13.81
C ASN A 27 -13.31 4.93 -14.80
N PHE A 28 -12.87 3.69 -15.08
CA PHE A 28 -11.83 3.41 -16.07
C PHE A 28 -12.46 3.30 -17.45
N MET A 29 -12.23 4.28 -18.31
CA MET A 29 -12.64 4.27 -19.71
C MET A 29 -11.67 3.44 -20.55
N MET A 30 -12.14 2.46 -21.30
CA MET A 30 -11.31 1.72 -22.25
C MET A 30 -11.28 2.46 -23.59
N GLY A 31 -10.16 3.17 -23.84
CA GLY A 31 -9.96 3.90 -25.11
C GLY A 31 -9.63 2.97 -26.27
N LEU A 32 -8.82 1.91 -26.00
CA LEU A 32 -8.46 0.92 -27.02
C LEU A 32 -8.44 -0.49 -26.44
N LEU A 33 -8.79 -1.47 -27.28
CA LEU A 33 -8.54 -2.89 -27.04
C LEU A 33 -7.72 -3.44 -28.20
N ILE A 34 -6.41 -3.54 -28.02
CA ILE A 34 -5.51 -3.99 -29.08
C ILE A 34 -5.47 -5.53 -29.08
N PRO A 35 -5.86 -6.19 -30.17
CA PRO A 35 -5.96 -7.63 -30.24
C PRO A 35 -4.59 -8.33 -30.29
N GLY A 36 -4.57 -9.60 -29.86
CA GLY A 36 -3.41 -10.49 -29.97
C GLY A 36 -3.37 -11.24 -31.30
N PRO A 37 -2.77 -12.43 -31.31
CA PRO A 37 -2.30 -13.24 -30.17
C PRO A 37 -0.87 -12.94 -29.68
N THR A 38 -0.07 -12.22 -30.48
CA THR A 38 1.34 -11.96 -30.19
C THR A 38 1.56 -10.62 -29.48
N CYS A 39 2.66 -10.51 -28.72
CA CYS A 39 3.05 -9.24 -28.13
C CYS A 39 3.42 -8.23 -29.23
N LEU A 40 2.88 -7.03 -29.15
CA LEU A 40 2.99 -5.99 -30.19
C LEU A 40 4.42 -5.47 -30.43
N GLY A 41 5.25 -5.45 -29.38
CA GLY A 41 6.65 -5.04 -29.48
C GLY A 41 6.79 -3.66 -30.18
N LYS A 42 7.30 -3.67 -31.43
CA LYS A 42 7.54 -2.47 -32.22
C LYS A 42 6.28 -1.91 -32.91
N ASP A 43 5.22 -2.71 -33.00
CA ASP A 43 3.99 -2.33 -33.70
C ASP A 43 3.06 -1.48 -32.80
N MET A 44 3.41 -1.30 -31.52
CA MET A 44 2.62 -0.57 -30.54
C MET A 44 2.26 0.85 -31.02
N ASP A 45 3.19 1.57 -31.61
CA ASP A 45 2.95 2.94 -32.07
C ASP A 45 1.89 3.01 -33.18
N LEU A 46 1.82 1.99 -34.07
CA LEU A 46 0.79 1.92 -35.10
C LEU A 46 -0.61 1.74 -34.51
N PHE A 47 -0.72 0.91 -33.48
CA PHE A 47 -1.99 0.67 -32.79
C PHE A 47 -2.41 1.83 -31.88
N LEU A 48 -1.46 2.61 -31.37
CA LEU A 48 -1.75 3.81 -30.57
C LEU A 48 -2.13 5.02 -31.42
N GLN A 49 -1.82 5.04 -32.72
CA GLN A 49 -2.04 6.20 -33.58
C GLN A 49 -3.47 6.76 -33.51
N PRO A 50 -4.55 5.94 -33.57
CA PRO A 50 -5.91 6.48 -33.47
C PRO A 50 -6.16 7.21 -32.14
N LEU A 51 -5.59 6.71 -31.02
CA LEU A 51 -5.69 7.40 -29.74
C LEU A 51 -4.89 8.71 -29.72
N ILE A 52 -3.72 8.74 -30.38
CA ILE A 52 -2.91 9.96 -30.47
C ILE A 52 -3.65 11.02 -31.27
N ASP A 53 -4.28 10.66 -32.38
CA ASP A 53 -5.07 11.57 -33.23
C ASP A 53 -6.24 12.18 -32.44
N GLU A 54 -6.99 11.35 -31.69
CA GLU A 54 -8.06 11.80 -30.79
C GLU A 54 -7.54 12.75 -29.69
N LEU A 55 -6.39 12.42 -29.08
CA LEU A 55 -5.79 13.26 -28.04
C LEU A 55 -5.28 14.61 -28.59
N LEU A 56 -4.87 14.67 -29.86
CA LEU A 56 -4.52 15.92 -30.54
C LEU A 56 -5.76 16.78 -30.78
N ASP A 57 -6.87 16.19 -31.23
CA ASP A 57 -8.14 16.90 -31.40
C ASP A 57 -8.65 17.43 -30.05
N LEU A 58 -8.61 16.62 -29.01
CA LEU A 58 -8.97 17.01 -27.66
C LEU A 58 -8.07 18.14 -27.11
N TRP A 59 -6.78 18.13 -27.41
CA TRP A 59 -5.85 19.20 -27.00
C TRP A 59 -6.21 20.54 -27.69
N ASN A 60 -6.66 20.51 -28.93
CA ASN A 60 -7.10 21.71 -29.67
C ASN A 60 -8.41 22.31 -29.14
N GLY A 61 -9.16 21.55 -28.33
CA GLY A 61 -10.40 21.96 -27.69
C GLY A 61 -11.63 21.39 -28.36
N VAL A 62 -12.51 20.80 -27.55
CA VAL A 62 -13.79 20.25 -28.02
C VAL A 62 -14.93 20.97 -27.33
N PRO A 63 -15.86 21.57 -28.06
CA PRO A 63 -17.03 22.22 -27.50
C PRO A 63 -17.85 21.24 -26.64
N THR A 64 -17.99 21.54 -25.37
CA THR A 64 -18.63 20.67 -24.38
C THR A 64 -19.65 21.47 -23.60
N CYS A 65 -20.73 20.84 -23.17
CA CYS A 65 -21.76 21.45 -22.33
C CYS A 65 -21.63 20.94 -20.89
N ASP A 66 -21.47 21.83 -19.94
CA ASP A 66 -21.58 21.52 -18.52
C ASP A 66 -23.02 21.13 -18.19
N ALA A 67 -23.21 19.90 -17.72
CA ALA A 67 -24.52 19.34 -17.41
C ALA A 67 -25.25 20.09 -16.28
N LEU A 68 -24.52 20.67 -15.32
CA LEU A 68 -25.07 21.39 -14.18
C LEU A 68 -25.46 22.83 -14.55
N THR A 69 -24.50 23.57 -15.11
CA THR A 69 -24.69 25.00 -15.42
C THR A 69 -25.32 25.25 -16.80
N LYS A 70 -25.40 24.23 -17.64
CA LYS A 70 -25.86 24.29 -19.06
C LYS A 70 -25.04 25.26 -19.92
N LYS A 71 -23.84 25.63 -19.50
CA LYS A 71 -22.93 26.49 -20.26
C LYS A 71 -22.02 25.68 -21.14
N SER A 72 -21.77 26.17 -22.36
CA SER A 72 -20.77 25.61 -23.23
C SER A 72 -19.38 26.12 -22.90
N PHE A 73 -18.39 25.24 -23.02
CA PHE A 73 -16.97 25.55 -22.86
C PHE A 73 -16.15 24.62 -23.76
N ASP A 74 -14.91 25.01 -24.06
CA ASP A 74 -13.99 24.15 -24.80
C ASP A 74 -13.20 23.27 -23.78
N LEU A 75 -13.36 21.96 -23.92
CA LEU A 75 -12.67 20.96 -23.08
C LEU A 75 -11.30 20.65 -23.72
N HIS A 76 -10.21 20.83 -22.97
CA HIS A 76 -8.83 20.56 -23.35
C HIS A 76 -8.17 19.48 -22.47
N PRO A 77 -8.48 18.19 -22.67
CA PRO A 77 -7.86 17.12 -21.89
C PRO A 77 -6.40 16.91 -22.29
N ALA A 78 -5.58 16.54 -21.31
CA ALA A 78 -4.20 16.15 -21.53
C ALA A 78 -3.84 14.87 -20.75
N VAL A 79 -3.06 13.99 -21.36
CA VAL A 79 -2.46 12.84 -20.66
C VAL A 79 -1.27 13.33 -19.84
N ILE A 80 -1.36 13.25 -18.53
CA ILE A 80 -0.31 13.75 -17.63
C ILE A 80 0.79 12.73 -17.35
N TRP A 81 0.48 11.41 -17.42
CA TRP A 81 1.45 10.31 -17.33
C TRP A 81 0.85 8.98 -17.80
N CYS A 82 1.72 7.99 -18.01
CA CYS A 82 1.34 6.60 -18.26
C CYS A 82 1.55 5.73 -17.04
N ILE A 83 0.61 4.80 -16.78
CA ILE A 83 0.70 3.74 -15.78
C ILE A 83 0.87 2.41 -16.50
N HIS A 84 1.94 1.68 -16.20
CA HIS A 84 2.26 0.39 -16.81
C HIS A 84 3.31 -0.36 -15.99
N ASP A 85 3.46 -1.65 -16.22
CA ASP A 85 4.55 -2.43 -15.67
C ASP A 85 5.89 -2.10 -16.35
N TYR A 86 6.99 -2.53 -15.77
CA TYR A 86 8.33 -2.25 -16.29
C TYR A 86 8.62 -2.90 -17.66
N PRO A 87 8.17 -4.11 -17.99
CA PRO A 87 8.24 -4.66 -19.35
C PRO A 87 7.53 -3.79 -20.40
N ALA A 88 6.33 -3.27 -20.10
CA ALA A 88 5.58 -2.41 -21.00
C ALA A 88 6.25 -1.03 -21.20
N LEU A 89 7.01 -0.55 -20.24
CA LEU A 89 7.75 0.71 -20.34
C LEU A 89 8.58 0.80 -21.62
N SER A 90 9.35 -0.25 -21.97
CA SER A 90 10.15 -0.27 -23.20
C SER A 90 9.29 -0.17 -24.46
N THR A 91 8.11 -0.77 -24.42
CA THR A 91 7.17 -0.82 -25.55
C THR A 91 6.48 0.54 -25.74
N LEU A 92 6.10 1.22 -24.67
CA LEU A 92 5.37 2.50 -24.73
C LEU A 92 6.30 3.71 -24.88
N SER A 93 7.43 3.72 -24.19
CA SER A 93 8.33 4.88 -24.21
C SER A 93 9.37 4.87 -25.34
N GLY A 94 9.59 3.71 -25.97
CA GLY A 94 10.70 3.50 -26.91
C GLY A 94 12.07 3.43 -26.26
N ARG A 95 12.18 3.52 -24.91
CA ARG A 95 13.45 3.45 -24.16
C ARG A 95 14.02 2.03 -24.06
N VAL A 96 15.30 2.00 -23.78
CA VAL A 96 16.01 0.78 -23.38
C VAL A 96 15.69 0.49 -21.91
N THR A 97 15.21 -0.73 -21.61
CA THR A 97 14.93 -1.20 -20.26
C THR A 97 15.75 -2.43 -19.88
N ARG A 98 16.84 -2.68 -20.60
CA ARG A 98 17.81 -3.76 -20.34
C ARG A 98 19.23 -3.27 -20.61
N GLY A 99 20.19 -3.88 -19.96
CA GLY A 99 21.59 -3.51 -20.15
C GLY A 99 22.05 -2.35 -19.28
N TYR A 100 23.05 -1.61 -19.74
CA TYR A 100 23.68 -0.54 -18.95
C TYR A 100 22.75 0.66 -18.68
N TYR A 101 21.85 0.97 -19.60
CA TYR A 101 20.95 2.12 -19.56
C TYR A 101 19.51 1.74 -19.24
N ALA A 102 19.32 0.65 -18.47
CA ALA A 102 17.97 0.20 -18.14
C ALA A 102 17.25 1.13 -17.15
N CYS A 103 17.96 1.80 -16.25
CA CYS A 103 17.35 2.80 -15.38
C CYS A 103 16.84 3.99 -16.18
N VAL A 104 15.57 4.36 -16.01
CA VAL A 104 14.93 5.45 -16.76
C VAL A 104 15.12 6.83 -16.13
N ARG A 105 15.85 6.90 -15.03
CA ARG A 105 16.18 8.13 -14.31
C ARG A 105 17.70 8.42 -14.32
N CYS A 106 18.52 7.38 -14.45
CA CYS A 106 19.98 7.52 -14.52
C CYS A 106 20.41 7.58 -15.98
N ASP A 107 20.18 8.69 -16.66
CA ASP A 107 20.46 8.87 -18.09
C ASP A 107 21.95 9.00 -18.36
N LYS A 108 22.65 9.83 -17.55
CA LYS A 108 24.09 10.07 -17.63
C LYS A 108 24.80 9.28 -16.53
N ASN A 109 25.85 8.57 -16.90
CA ASN A 109 26.68 7.81 -15.97
C ASN A 109 25.86 6.89 -15.03
N PRO A 110 25.08 5.95 -15.55
CA PRO A 110 24.26 5.08 -14.71
C PRO A 110 25.10 4.24 -13.73
N CYS A 111 24.50 3.85 -12.61
CA CYS A 111 25.15 2.99 -11.61
C CYS A 111 25.27 1.52 -12.06
N SER A 112 25.39 1.26 -13.34
CA SER A 112 25.44 -0.09 -13.92
C SER A 112 26.86 -0.60 -14.07
N ARG A 113 27.06 -1.89 -13.73
CA ARG A 113 28.35 -2.59 -13.85
C ARG A 113 28.14 -3.97 -14.44
N ARG A 114 29.06 -4.40 -15.30
CA ARG A 114 29.06 -5.75 -15.86
C ARG A 114 29.57 -6.75 -14.83
N LEU A 115 28.81 -7.79 -14.61
CA LEU A 115 29.18 -9.03 -13.96
C LEU A 115 29.42 -10.12 -15.00
N ARG A 116 29.89 -11.30 -14.58
CA ARG A 116 30.16 -12.42 -15.48
C ARG A 116 28.95 -12.77 -16.35
N ASN A 117 27.74 -12.85 -15.76
CA ASN A 117 26.53 -13.31 -16.47
C ASN A 117 25.51 -12.22 -16.75
N LYS A 118 25.60 -11.06 -16.09
CA LYS A 118 24.57 -10.02 -16.18
C LYS A 118 25.13 -8.64 -15.88
N ILE A 119 24.30 -7.64 -16.03
CA ILE A 119 24.58 -6.28 -15.58
C ILE A 119 23.88 -6.09 -14.25
N CYS A 120 24.60 -5.56 -13.26
CA CYS A 120 24.08 -5.16 -11.97
C CYS A 120 24.03 -3.63 -11.85
N TYR A 121 23.28 -3.15 -10.87
CA TYR A 121 23.14 -1.75 -10.52
C TYR A 121 23.60 -1.58 -9.07
N ILE A 122 24.89 -1.35 -8.88
CA ILE A 122 25.56 -1.11 -7.60
C ILE A 122 26.16 0.30 -7.60
N GLY A 123 26.67 0.74 -6.45
CA GLY A 123 27.23 2.09 -6.33
C GLY A 123 26.20 3.08 -5.82
N HIS A 124 25.26 2.65 -5.00
CA HIS A 124 24.29 3.54 -4.34
C HIS A 124 24.97 4.55 -3.42
N ARG A 125 26.27 4.34 -3.08
CA ARG A 125 27.13 5.33 -2.42
C ARG A 125 27.25 6.67 -3.18
N ARG A 126 27.01 6.67 -4.49
CA ARG A 126 26.98 7.89 -5.33
C ARG A 126 25.89 8.88 -4.92
N PHE A 127 24.82 8.37 -4.27
CA PHE A 127 23.71 9.17 -3.77
C PHE A 127 23.92 9.68 -2.34
N LEU A 128 24.98 9.25 -1.66
CA LEU A 128 25.37 9.76 -0.35
C LEU A 128 26.11 11.09 -0.48
N PRO A 129 26.13 11.95 0.57
CA PRO A 129 26.94 13.15 0.61
C PRO A 129 28.40 12.89 0.23
N ARG A 130 29.08 13.87 -0.36
CA ARG A 130 30.45 13.72 -0.85
C ARG A 130 31.44 13.33 0.25
N ASP A 131 31.23 13.80 1.46
CA ASP A 131 32.04 13.57 2.66
C ASP A 131 31.66 12.31 3.44
N HIS A 132 30.63 11.59 3.01
CA HIS A 132 30.14 10.41 3.72
C HIS A 132 31.19 9.30 3.77
N VAL A 133 31.47 8.78 4.98
CA VAL A 133 32.56 7.80 5.26
C VAL A 133 32.47 6.52 4.41
N TRP A 134 31.31 6.12 3.94
CA TRP A 134 31.17 4.91 3.12
C TRP A 134 31.70 5.08 1.70
N ARG A 135 31.83 6.29 1.20
CA ARG A 135 32.37 6.54 -0.14
C ARG A 135 33.84 6.12 -0.27
N THR A 136 34.61 6.20 0.82
CA THR A 136 36.02 5.78 0.85
C THR A 136 36.23 4.30 1.15
N LYS A 137 35.19 3.58 1.58
CA LYS A 137 35.31 2.17 1.99
C LYS A 137 35.29 1.21 0.79
N LYS A 138 36.33 0.39 0.70
CA LYS A 138 36.56 -0.57 -0.39
C LYS A 138 35.81 -1.90 -0.23
N TYR A 139 35.16 -2.16 0.91
CA TYR A 139 34.47 -3.44 1.16
C TYR A 139 33.17 -3.62 0.36
N PHE A 140 32.67 -2.59 -0.31
CA PHE A 140 31.49 -2.68 -1.16
C PHE A 140 31.79 -3.41 -2.48
N ASP A 141 32.77 -2.91 -3.24
CA ASP A 141 33.10 -3.36 -4.59
C ASP A 141 34.60 -3.34 -4.91
N GLY A 142 35.45 -3.18 -3.89
CA GLY A 142 36.90 -3.09 -4.01
C GLY A 142 37.46 -1.70 -4.30
N GLN A 143 36.59 -0.69 -4.52
CA GLN A 143 37.01 0.66 -4.93
C GLN A 143 36.47 1.75 -4.00
N THR A 144 37.07 2.94 -4.06
CA THR A 144 36.51 4.18 -3.51
C THR A 144 35.51 4.76 -4.50
N GLU A 145 34.46 5.43 -4.01
CA GLU A 145 33.42 6.03 -4.84
C GLU A 145 33.63 7.55 -4.97
N GLU A 146 34.11 8.00 -6.11
CA GLU A 146 34.39 9.41 -6.40
C GLU A 146 33.32 10.08 -7.28
N CYS A 147 32.53 9.27 -8.01
CA CYS A 147 31.51 9.77 -8.91
C CYS A 147 30.36 10.47 -8.18
N GLY A 148 29.76 11.48 -8.82
CA GLY A 148 28.52 12.10 -8.38
C GLY A 148 27.29 11.23 -8.68
N GLN A 149 26.13 11.70 -8.24
CA GLN A 149 24.86 11.09 -8.63
C GLN A 149 24.72 11.06 -10.16
N PRO A 150 24.10 10.02 -10.72
CA PRO A 150 23.66 10.05 -12.11
C PRO A 150 22.70 11.20 -12.35
N GLU A 151 22.76 11.77 -13.53
CA GLU A 151 21.91 12.90 -13.93
C GLU A 151 20.90 12.47 -14.99
N GLU A 152 19.74 13.13 -14.99
CA GLU A 152 18.78 13.04 -16.10
C GLU A 152 19.26 13.91 -17.26
N PHE A 153 18.80 13.61 -18.49
CA PHE A 153 19.02 14.47 -19.63
C PHE A 153 18.23 15.77 -19.50
N THR A 154 18.86 16.87 -19.90
CA THR A 154 18.16 18.12 -20.20
C THR A 154 17.24 17.91 -21.40
N MET A 155 16.31 18.85 -21.65
CA MET A 155 15.41 18.75 -22.80
C MET A 155 16.17 18.74 -24.14
N ASP A 156 17.25 19.51 -24.25
CA ASP A 156 18.07 19.55 -25.46
C ASP A 156 18.79 18.22 -25.69
N GLU A 157 19.43 17.67 -24.66
CA GLU A 157 20.06 16.34 -24.71
C GLU A 157 19.05 15.22 -25.01
N LEU A 158 17.83 15.32 -24.46
CA LEU A 158 16.74 14.40 -24.75
C LEU A 158 16.34 14.48 -26.24
N ASN A 159 16.18 15.69 -26.77
CA ASN A 159 15.87 15.90 -28.18
C ASN A 159 16.97 15.35 -29.09
N GLU A 160 18.25 15.50 -28.73
CA GLU A 160 19.37 14.87 -29.43
C GLU A 160 19.27 13.33 -29.43
N GLN A 161 18.94 12.74 -28.27
CA GLN A 161 18.72 11.28 -28.16
C GLN A 161 17.59 10.81 -29.06
N LEU A 162 16.47 11.55 -29.14
CA LEU A 162 15.34 11.25 -29.99
C LEU A 162 15.68 11.46 -31.48
N ALA A 163 16.44 12.49 -31.83
CA ALA A 163 16.89 12.74 -33.18
C ALA A 163 17.76 11.58 -33.73
N ARG A 164 18.61 10.96 -32.89
CA ARG A 164 19.41 9.77 -33.27
C ARG A 164 18.58 8.57 -33.72
N VAL A 165 17.30 8.50 -33.30
CA VAL A 165 16.37 7.40 -33.63
C VAL A 165 15.21 7.82 -34.51
N SER A 166 15.17 9.06 -35.01
CA SER A 166 14.09 9.59 -35.84
C SER A 166 13.91 8.82 -37.18
N HIS A 167 15.00 8.18 -37.66
CA HIS A 167 14.99 7.35 -38.86
C HIS A 167 14.29 5.99 -38.66
N VAL A 168 14.00 5.59 -37.40
CA VAL A 168 13.35 4.30 -37.12
C VAL A 168 11.85 4.46 -37.31
N LYS A 169 11.33 3.82 -38.35
CA LYS A 169 9.89 3.82 -38.67
C LYS A 169 9.12 2.89 -37.70
N PRO A 170 7.86 3.22 -37.38
CA PRO A 170 7.00 2.35 -36.58
C PRO A 170 6.86 0.94 -37.19
N GLY A 171 6.70 -0.03 -36.32
CA GLY A 171 6.48 -1.42 -36.72
C GLY A 171 7.69 -2.16 -37.27
N ASN A 172 7.40 -3.27 -37.94
CA ASN A 172 8.39 -4.12 -38.63
C ASN A 172 8.67 -3.61 -40.06
N HIS A 173 8.88 -2.30 -40.18
CA HIS A 173 9.12 -1.70 -41.48
C HIS A 173 10.41 -2.22 -42.14
N PRO A 174 10.41 -2.52 -43.46
CA PRO A 174 11.58 -3.06 -44.19
C PRO A 174 12.84 -2.19 -44.07
N ASP A 175 12.67 -0.87 -44.02
CA ASP A 175 13.78 0.08 -43.91
C ASP A 175 14.49 0.04 -42.53
N ASN A 176 13.86 -0.57 -41.53
CA ASN A 176 14.46 -0.73 -40.23
C ASN A 176 15.56 -1.80 -40.29
N LYS A 177 16.80 -1.40 -40.64
CA LYS A 177 17.96 -2.31 -40.69
C LYS A 177 18.15 -3.00 -39.34
N LYS A 178 18.59 -4.27 -39.36
CA LYS A 178 19.02 -4.99 -38.16
C LYS A 178 20.13 -4.19 -37.49
N ARG A 179 19.86 -3.70 -36.28
CA ARG A 179 20.80 -2.89 -35.50
C ARG A 179 22.09 -3.67 -35.25
N LYS A 180 23.23 -3.07 -35.61
CA LYS A 180 24.53 -3.36 -35.01
C LYS A 180 24.46 -2.99 -33.52
N ARG A 181 25.42 -3.45 -32.70
CA ARG A 181 25.51 -3.15 -31.26
C ARG A 181 25.09 -1.71 -30.95
N GLN A 182 24.34 -1.54 -29.89
CA GLN A 182 23.88 -0.23 -29.42
C GLN A 182 25.09 0.69 -29.17
N ASP A 183 25.07 1.88 -29.72
CA ASP A 183 26.12 2.88 -29.48
C ASP A 183 26.13 3.27 -27.98
N GLU A 184 27.32 3.51 -27.44
CA GLU A 184 27.48 3.96 -26.06
C GLU A 184 26.66 5.24 -25.82
N GLY A 185 25.92 5.28 -24.72
CA GLY A 185 25.09 6.43 -24.35
C GLY A 185 23.72 6.50 -25.03
N GLN A 186 23.31 5.52 -25.84
CA GLN A 186 22.01 5.53 -26.47
C GLN A 186 20.92 4.91 -25.58
N CYS A 187 20.00 5.75 -25.09
CA CYS A 187 18.92 5.36 -24.19
C CYS A 187 17.61 5.00 -24.90
N TRP A 188 17.40 5.42 -26.16
CA TRP A 188 16.20 5.15 -26.96
C TRP A 188 16.45 4.18 -28.12
N LYS A 189 15.46 3.34 -28.40
CA LYS A 189 15.44 2.43 -29.57
C LYS A 189 14.66 3.02 -30.72
N ARG A 190 13.67 3.85 -30.44
CA ARG A 190 12.78 4.54 -31.35
C ARG A 190 12.12 5.73 -30.65
N ARG A 191 11.60 6.66 -31.43
CA ARG A 191 10.72 7.72 -30.94
C ARG A 191 9.30 7.14 -30.83
N ALA A 192 8.71 7.14 -29.65
CA ALA A 192 7.34 6.65 -29.43
C ALA A 192 6.32 7.70 -29.89
N SER A 193 5.12 7.24 -30.32
CA SER A 193 4.04 8.11 -30.81
C SER A 193 3.54 9.14 -29.78
N LEU A 194 3.67 8.87 -28.49
CA LEU A 194 3.37 9.84 -27.42
C LEU A 194 4.15 11.16 -27.54
N TRP A 195 5.31 11.16 -28.21
CA TRP A 195 6.08 12.37 -28.46
C TRP A 195 5.46 13.28 -29.53
N ASP A 196 4.38 12.86 -30.19
CA ASP A 196 3.62 13.67 -31.13
C ASP A 196 2.65 14.63 -30.41
N LEU A 197 2.37 14.36 -29.11
CA LEU A 197 1.55 15.24 -28.27
C LEU A 197 2.35 16.51 -27.91
N PRO A 198 1.84 17.72 -28.21
CA PRO A 198 2.59 18.98 -28.08
C PRO A 198 3.10 19.27 -26.66
N TYR A 199 2.36 18.83 -25.65
CA TYR A 199 2.67 19.04 -24.24
C TYR A 199 3.57 17.98 -23.63
N TRP A 200 3.79 16.84 -24.31
CA TRP A 200 4.50 15.68 -23.73
C TRP A 200 5.94 15.99 -23.34
N SER A 201 6.62 16.83 -24.09
CA SER A 201 7.98 17.28 -23.79
C SER A 201 8.08 18.06 -22.47
N ASN A 202 7.04 18.79 -22.09
CA ASN A 202 7.00 19.63 -20.90
C ASN A 202 6.71 18.87 -19.60
N LEU A 203 6.28 17.60 -19.70
CA LEU A 203 5.98 16.79 -18.54
C LEU A 203 7.27 16.35 -17.84
N LYS A 204 7.36 16.58 -16.53
CA LYS A 204 8.46 16.10 -15.69
C LYS A 204 8.38 14.59 -15.44
N LEU A 205 7.17 14.07 -15.29
CA LEU A 205 6.87 12.67 -15.11
C LEU A 205 6.00 12.16 -16.25
N ARG A 206 6.57 11.41 -17.20
CA ARG A 206 5.85 10.86 -18.37
C ARG A 206 5.39 9.43 -18.16
N HIS A 207 6.21 8.66 -17.45
CA HIS A 207 5.99 7.24 -17.17
C HIS A 207 6.24 7.01 -15.69
N ASN A 208 5.22 6.54 -14.98
CA ASN A 208 5.32 6.22 -13.57
C ASN A 208 6.19 4.97 -13.34
N LEU A 209 7.03 5.01 -12.32
CA LEU A 209 7.61 3.79 -11.78
C LEU A 209 6.54 3.05 -10.97
N ASP A 210 6.29 1.80 -11.33
CA ASP A 210 5.32 0.98 -10.62
C ASP A 210 5.92 0.40 -9.34
N VAL A 211 5.59 1.04 -8.23
CA VAL A 211 6.07 0.65 -6.89
C VAL A 211 5.72 -0.80 -6.58
N MET A 212 4.54 -1.26 -6.99
CA MET A 212 4.07 -2.61 -6.70
C MET A 212 4.95 -3.69 -7.33
N HIS A 213 5.36 -3.52 -8.60
CA HIS A 213 6.26 -4.46 -9.27
C HIS A 213 7.70 -4.36 -8.78
N ILE A 214 8.17 -3.16 -8.43
CA ILE A 214 9.48 -2.96 -7.80
C ILE A 214 9.54 -3.72 -6.48
N GLU A 215 8.58 -3.51 -5.62
CA GLU A 215 8.46 -4.17 -4.32
C GLU A 215 8.37 -5.69 -4.44
N LYS A 216 7.54 -6.19 -5.38
CA LYS A 216 7.44 -7.62 -5.68
C LYS A 216 8.78 -8.23 -6.06
N ASN A 217 9.52 -7.60 -6.99
CA ASN A 217 10.80 -8.11 -7.44
C ASN A 217 11.84 -8.14 -6.32
N ILE A 218 11.86 -7.11 -5.47
CA ILE A 218 12.72 -7.07 -4.28
C ILE A 218 12.33 -8.18 -3.30
N CYS A 219 11.04 -8.34 -2.98
CA CYS A 219 10.55 -9.38 -2.10
C CYS A 219 10.89 -10.78 -2.60
N GLU A 220 10.68 -11.06 -3.90
CA GLU A 220 11.03 -12.35 -4.52
C GLU A 220 12.54 -12.60 -4.52
N ALA A 221 13.37 -11.58 -4.73
CA ALA A 221 14.82 -11.68 -4.65
C ALA A 221 15.31 -12.00 -3.23
N LEU A 222 14.71 -11.35 -2.22
CA LEU A 222 14.99 -11.61 -0.81
C LEU A 222 14.60 -13.04 -0.43
N LEU A 223 13.35 -13.44 -0.68
CA LEU A 223 12.86 -14.78 -0.35
C LEU A 223 13.65 -15.87 -1.10
N GLY A 224 13.92 -15.65 -2.38
CA GLY A 224 14.72 -16.58 -3.20
C GLY A 224 16.11 -16.81 -2.63
N THR A 225 16.74 -15.74 -2.09
CA THR A 225 18.09 -15.79 -1.54
C THR A 225 18.11 -16.30 -0.10
N PHE A 226 17.18 -15.89 0.76
CA PHE A 226 17.07 -16.40 2.14
C PHE A 226 16.79 -17.90 2.19
N LEU A 227 15.86 -18.36 1.36
CA LEU A 227 15.43 -19.76 1.32
C LEU A 227 16.28 -20.62 0.36
N ASP A 228 17.22 -20.02 -0.36
CA ASP A 228 18.06 -20.66 -1.36
C ASP A 228 17.23 -21.45 -2.39
N ILE A 229 16.24 -20.76 -2.98
CA ILE A 229 15.34 -21.36 -3.97
C ILE A 229 16.07 -21.48 -5.31
N ALA A 230 16.16 -22.70 -5.83
CA ALA A 230 16.78 -22.99 -7.13
C ALA A 230 16.20 -22.10 -8.25
N GLY A 231 17.05 -21.44 -9.01
CA GLY A 231 16.68 -20.52 -10.09
C GLY A 231 16.17 -19.15 -9.65
N LYS A 232 15.91 -18.92 -8.35
CA LYS A 232 15.50 -17.61 -7.79
C LYS A 232 16.55 -16.99 -6.89
N SER A 233 17.41 -17.79 -6.26
CA SER A 233 18.52 -17.31 -5.44
C SER A 233 19.44 -16.41 -6.25
N LYS A 234 19.82 -15.26 -5.67
CA LYS A 234 20.81 -14.35 -6.24
C LYS A 234 22.24 -14.72 -5.85
N ASP A 235 22.39 -15.73 -5.00
CA ASP A 235 23.68 -16.29 -4.57
C ASP A 235 23.99 -17.55 -5.37
N SER A 236 24.75 -17.39 -6.42
CA SER A 236 25.15 -18.45 -7.35
C SER A 236 26.66 -18.58 -7.44
N ILE A 237 27.17 -19.64 -8.06
CA ILE A 237 28.61 -19.80 -8.34
C ILE A 237 29.18 -18.54 -9.00
N ASN A 238 28.51 -18.02 -10.05
CA ASN A 238 28.96 -16.80 -10.72
C ASN A 238 28.94 -15.57 -9.80
N ALA A 239 27.94 -15.46 -8.91
CA ALA A 239 27.89 -14.38 -7.93
C ALA A 239 29.08 -14.41 -6.95
N ARG A 240 29.54 -15.61 -6.60
CA ARG A 240 30.72 -15.80 -5.74
C ARG A 240 32.02 -15.53 -6.48
N LEU A 241 32.13 -15.90 -7.76
CA LEU A 241 33.24 -15.52 -8.61
C LEU A 241 33.29 -14.01 -8.86
N ASP A 242 32.14 -13.33 -8.98
CA ASP A 242 32.12 -11.87 -9.08
C ASP A 242 32.67 -11.20 -7.80
N LEU A 243 32.42 -11.76 -6.60
CA LEU A 243 33.01 -11.29 -5.34
C LEU A 243 34.52 -11.49 -5.30
N GLU A 244 35.02 -12.60 -5.86
CA GLU A 244 36.42 -12.91 -5.99
C GLU A 244 37.12 -11.92 -6.94
N ASP A 245 36.52 -11.69 -8.13
CA ASP A 245 37.03 -10.72 -9.12
C ASP A 245 37.09 -9.28 -8.54
N MET A 246 36.18 -8.92 -7.64
CA MET A 246 36.19 -7.64 -6.92
C MET A 246 37.14 -7.62 -5.72
N GLY A 247 37.68 -8.76 -5.28
CA GLY A 247 38.55 -8.87 -4.11
C GLY A 247 37.87 -8.60 -2.78
N VAL A 248 36.53 -8.70 -2.71
CA VAL A 248 35.73 -8.40 -1.51
C VAL A 248 35.13 -9.67 -0.89
N ARG A 249 34.82 -9.64 0.41
CA ARG A 249 34.14 -10.72 1.14
C ARG A 249 34.81 -12.09 0.97
N LYS A 250 36.11 -12.17 1.22
CA LYS A 250 36.96 -13.36 1.04
C LYS A 250 36.40 -14.64 1.68
N LYS A 251 35.63 -14.51 2.79
CA LYS A 251 34.95 -15.65 3.46
C LYS A 251 33.90 -16.34 2.58
N LEU A 252 33.38 -15.63 1.58
CA LEU A 252 32.36 -16.12 0.66
C LEU A 252 32.91 -16.63 -0.68
N HIS A 253 34.23 -16.52 -0.91
CA HIS A 253 34.87 -17.04 -2.11
C HIS A 253 34.69 -18.56 -2.21
N LEU A 254 34.64 -19.05 -3.42
CA LEU A 254 34.48 -20.48 -3.70
C LEU A 254 35.67 -21.26 -3.15
N LYS A 255 35.40 -22.45 -2.63
CA LYS A 255 36.43 -23.40 -2.25
C LYS A 255 36.51 -24.51 -3.31
N PRO A 256 37.70 -24.81 -3.86
CA PRO A 256 37.86 -25.92 -4.80
C PRO A 256 37.56 -27.22 -4.08
N ASP A 257 36.82 -28.10 -4.76
CA ASP A 257 36.43 -29.45 -4.29
C ASP A 257 36.55 -30.42 -5.47
N GLY A 258 37.75 -30.93 -5.66
CA GLY A 258 38.09 -31.74 -6.83
C GLY A 258 37.87 -30.97 -8.14
N ASN A 259 37.03 -31.49 -9.02
CA ASN A 259 36.65 -30.83 -10.29
C ASN A 259 35.45 -29.88 -10.16
N SER A 260 34.96 -29.63 -8.92
CA SER A 260 33.80 -28.79 -8.63
C SER A 260 34.15 -27.67 -7.63
N TYR A 261 33.17 -26.86 -7.32
CA TYR A 261 33.29 -25.81 -6.30
C TYR A 261 32.26 -26.02 -5.21
N THR A 262 32.69 -25.89 -3.96
CA THR A 262 31.78 -25.81 -2.81
C THR A 262 31.51 -24.33 -2.47
N LEU A 263 30.22 -23.99 -2.29
CA LEU A 263 29.80 -22.65 -1.84
C LEU A 263 29.84 -22.58 -0.31
N PRO A 264 30.70 -21.75 0.29
CA PRO A 264 30.65 -21.50 1.72
C PRO A 264 29.28 -20.93 2.12
N HIS A 265 28.75 -21.36 3.28
CA HIS A 265 27.49 -20.84 3.80
C HIS A 265 27.55 -19.32 3.99
N SER A 266 26.51 -18.63 3.54
CA SER A 266 26.39 -17.17 3.70
C SER A 266 25.51 -16.79 4.89
N PRO A 267 25.80 -15.68 5.56
CA PRO A 267 24.98 -15.21 6.68
C PRO A 267 23.55 -14.85 6.28
N TYR A 268 23.32 -14.54 5.00
CA TYR A 268 21.99 -14.22 4.45
C TYR A 268 21.23 -15.44 3.93
N THR A 269 21.77 -16.64 3.97
CA THR A 269 21.04 -17.88 3.62
C THR A 269 20.62 -18.60 4.90
N MET A 270 19.35 -18.88 5.05
CA MET A 270 18.81 -19.55 6.22
C MET A 270 19.28 -21.00 6.32
N THR A 271 19.66 -21.45 7.50
CA THR A 271 19.84 -22.86 7.84
C THR A 271 18.51 -23.60 7.79
N LYS A 272 18.54 -24.93 7.75
CA LYS A 272 17.30 -25.76 7.74
C LYS A 272 16.38 -25.42 8.92
N THR A 273 16.93 -25.24 10.12
CA THR A 273 16.16 -24.89 11.33
C THR A 273 15.50 -23.51 11.20
N GLN A 274 16.25 -22.53 10.68
CA GLN A 274 15.73 -21.17 10.44
C GLN A 274 14.63 -21.16 9.38
N LYS A 275 14.79 -21.93 8.28
CA LYS A 275 13.75 -22.09 7.25
C LYS A 275 12.45 -22.66 7.81
N LEU A 276 12.56 -23.70 8.67
CA LEU A 276 11.39 -24.30 9.34
C LEU A 276 10.69 -23.30 10.25
N ALA A 277 11.43 -22.57 11.08
CA ALA A 277 10.87 -21.55 11.98
C ALA A 277 10.19 -20.42 11.19
N PHE A 278 10.84 -19.92 10.13
CA PHE A 278 10.30 -18.90 9.23
C PHE A 278 9.00 -19.36 8.53
N CYS A 279 9.00 -20.54 7.94
CA CYS A 279 7.81 -21.09 7.27
C CYS A 279 6.66 -21.34 8.27
N ALA A 280 6.96 -21.86 9.46
CA ALA A 280 5.97 -22.04 10.51
C ALA A 280 5.34 -20.72 10.97
N PHE A 281 6.16 -19.68 11.13
CA PHE A 281 5.67 -18.34 11.46
C PHE A 281 4.67 -17.85 10.42
N ILE A 282 5.06 -17.80 9.12
CA ILE A 282 4.19 -17.27 8.06
C ILE A 282 2.91 -18.11 7.89
N LYS A 283 2.99 -19.45 8.06
CA LYS A 283 1.83 -20.34 7.95
C LYS A 283 0.76 -20.02 8.99
N ASN A 284 1.16 -19.54 10.16
CA ASN A 284 0.28 -19.25 11.30
C ASN A 284 -0.24 -17.81 11.31
N VAL A 285 0.30 -16.93 10.48
CA VAL A 285 -0.16 -15.52 10.41
C VAL A 285 -1.59 -15.47 9.89
N LYS A 286 -2.44 -14.79 10.65
CA LYS A 286 -3.81 -14.42 10.24
C LYS A 286 -3.88 -12.91 10.02
N PHE A 287 -4.65 -12.49 9.04
CA PHE A 287 -4.87 -11.07 8.73
C PHE A 287 -6.30 -10.65 9.03
N PRO A 288 -6.53 -9.35 9.25
CA PRO A 288 -7.88 -8.80 9.33
C PRO A 288 -8.70 -9.04 8.05
N ASP A 289 -10.03 -9.10 8.21
CA ASP A 289 -10.96 -9.27 7.07
C ASP A 289 -10.80 -8.12 6.06
N GLY A 290 -10.60 -8.47 4.80
CA GLY A 290 -10.37 -7.49 3.72
C GLY A 290 -8.96 -6.90 3.62
N TYR A 291 -8.05 -7.18 4.57
CA TYR A 291 -6.69 -6.64 4.55
C TYR A 291 -5.77 -7.41 3.60
N ALA A 292 -5.67 -8.72 3.75
CA ALA A 292 -4.86 -9.58 2.90
C ALA A 292 -5.42 -11.01 2.79
N SER A 293 -5.02 -11.71 1.73
CA SER A 293 -5.31 -13.13 1.60
C SER A 293 -4.40 -13.95 2.52
N SER A 294 -4.88 -15.12 2.97
CA SER A 294 -4.07 -16.02 3.81
C SER A 294 -2.80 -16.46 3.09
N LEU A 295 -1.63 -16.14 3.66
CA LEU A 295 -0.32 -16.57 3.15
C LEU A 295 -0.07 -18.07 3.35
N SER A 296 -0.81 -18.72 4.25
CA SER A 296 -0.65 -20.16 4.55
C SER A 296 -0.79 -21.04 3.30
N ARG A 297 -1.56 -20.61 2.29
CA ARG A 297 -1.73 -21.29 1.01
C ARG A 297 -0.46 -21.32 0.15
N CYS A 298 0.45 -20.38 0.38
CA CYS A 298 1.69 -20.21 -0.38
C CYS A 298 2.88 -20.91 0.27
N ILE A 299 2.71 -21.50 1.46
CA ILE A 299 3.77 -22.08 2.27
C ILE A 299 3.62 -23.59 2.36
N SER A 300 4.61 -24.32 1.83
CA SER A 300 4.83 -25.75 2.15
C SER A 300 5.81 -25.82 3.33
N ALA A 301 5.31 -26.08 4.52
CA ALA A 301 6.14 -26.11 5.72
C ALA A 301 7.13 -27.27 5.69
N ASP A 302 6.70 -28.45 5.19
CA ASP A 302 7.51 -29.67 5.13
C ASP A 302 8.69 -29.54 4.14
N GLU A 303 8.45 -28.86 3.02
CA GLU A 303 9.45 -28.62 1.99
C GLU A 303 10.20 -27.28 2.18
N CYS A 304 9.82 -26.45 3.16
CA CYS A 304 10.35 -25.11 3.37
C CYS A 304 10.32 -24.25 2.08
N LYS A 305 9.23 -24.36 1.31
CA LYS A 305 9.06 -23.65 0.04
C LYS A 305 7.98 -22.58 0.14
N VAL A 306 8.24 -21.45 -0.51
CA VAL A 306 7.26 -20.38 -0.74
C VAL A 306 6.94 -20.35 -2.24
N GLN A 307 5.66 -20.52 -2.59
CA GLN A 307 5.21 -20.63 -3.98
C GLN A 307 3.95 -19.80 -4.23
N ALA A 308 3.73 -19.46 -5.50
CA ALA A 308 2.50 -18.83 -5.98
C ALA A 308 2.09 -17.54 -5.24
N LEU A 309 3.06 -16.74 -4.79
CA LEU A 309 2.81 -15.41 -4.23
C LEU A 309 2.22 -14.51 -5.32
N LYS A 310 1.14 -13.82 -4.98
CA LYS A 310 0.62 -12.73 -5.79
C LYS A 310 1.37 -11.43 -5.46
N THR A 311 1.25 -10.44 -6.32
CA THR A 311 1.90 -9.14 -6.13
C THR A 311 1.54 -8.51 -4.79
N HIS A 312 0.26 -8.51 -4.42
CA HIS A 312 -0.19 -8.01 -3.12
C HIS A 312 0.35 -8.84 -1.93
N ASP A 313 0.56 -10.16 -2.09
CA ASP A 313 1.16 -10.97 -1.04
C ASP A 313 2.62 -10.54 -0.77
N CYS A 314 3.37 -10.18 -1.83
CA CYS A 314 4.73 -9.65 -1.71
C CYS A 314 4.77 -8.30 -1.00
N HIS A 315 3.80 -7.42 -1.29
CA HIS A 315 3.61 -6.14 -0.62
C HIS A 315 3.44 -6.32 0.90
N ILE A 316 2.51 -7.17 1.32
CA ILE A 316 2.28 -7.46 2.73
C ILE A 316 3.50 -8.15 3.38
N LEU A 317 4.12 -9.09 2.67
CA LEU A 317 5.31 -9.77 3.15
C LEU A 317 6.45 -8.78 3.42
N LEU A 318 6.82 -7.95 2.46
CA LEU A 318 7.96 -7.05 2.60
C LEU A 318 7.73 -5.99 3.67
N GLN A 319 6.55 -5.38 3.70
CA GLN A 319 6.27 -4.27 4.61
C GLN A 319 5.99 -4.70 6.06
N ARG A 320 5.41 -5.87 6.27
CA ARG A 320 4.89 -6.26 7.58
C ARG A 320 5.48 -7.57 8.11
N ILE A 321 5.51 -8.59 7.28
CA ILE A 321 5.78 -9.95 7.75
C ILE A 321 7.27 -10.26 7.81
N LEU A 322 8.07 -9.86 6.80
CA LEU A 322 9.51 -10.08 6.81
C LEU A 322 10.17 -9.42 8.02
N PRO A 323 9.92 -8.11 8.34
CA PRO A 323 10.47 -7.52 9.54
C PRO A 323 10.14 -8.28 10.83
N ALA A 324 8.91 -8.76 10.97
CA ALA A 324 8.51 -9.52 12.15
C ALA A 324 9.11 -10.94 12.19
N SER A 325 9.12 -11.63 11.03
CA SER A 325 9.55 -13.04 10.94
C SER A 325 11.06 -13.24 11.01
N LEU A 326 11.86 -12.25 10.60
CA LEU A 326 13.31 -12.33 10.61
C LEU A 326 13.94 -11.99 11.96
N ARG A 327 13.19 -11.30 12.83
CA ARG A 327 13.64 -10.92 14.15
C ARG A 327 13.96 -12.15 14.99
N GLY A 328 15.22 -12.28 15.43
CA GLY A 328 15.70 -13.44 16.20
C GLY A 328 15.99 -14.71 15.37
N ILE A 329 15.71 -14.70 14.06
CA ILE A 329 16.04 -15.80 13.13
C ILE A 329 17.32 -15.48 12.36
N MET A 330 17.48 -14.24 11.90
CA MET A 330 18.62 -13.77 11.12
C MET A 330 19.52 -12.84 11.94
N ASP A 331 20.76 -12.65 11.47
CA ASP A 331 21.70 -11.71 12.06
C ASP A 331 21.11 -10.30 12.14
N LYS A 332 21.44 -9.56 13.22
CA LYS A 332 20.90 -8.24 13.50
C LYS A 332 21.05 -7.27 12.34
N GLU A 333 22.23 -7.22 11.70
CA GLU A 333 22.49 -6.30 10.55
C GLU A 333 21.57 -6.60 9.36
N ILE A 334 21.27 -7.89 9.11
CA ILE A 334 20.38 -8.32 8.02
C ILE A 334 18.95 -7.94 8.37
N TYR A 335 18.51 -8.28 9.57
CA TYR A 335 17.16 -7.96 10.05
C TYR A 335 16.89 -6.46 10.00
N GLU A 336 17.81 -5.62 10.53
CA GLU A 336 17.64 -4.17 10.57
C GLU A 336 17.54 -3.57 9.15
N ALA A 337 18.42 -3.98 8.22
CA ALA A 337 18.37 -3.51 6.85
C ALA A 337 17.06 -3.86 6.14
N ILE A 338 16.50 -5.05 6.38
CA ILE A 338 15.22 -5.47 5.82
C ILE A 338 14.05 -4.75 6.50
N ALA A 339 14.12 -4.52 7.80
CA ALA A 339 13.09 -3.77 8.52
C ALA A 339 13.02 -2.31 8.06
N GLU A 340 14.16 -1.66 7.87
CA GLU A 340 14.23 -0.30 7.31
C GLU A 340 13.68 -0.25 5.87
N LEU A 341 14.01 -1.23 5.04
CA LEU A 341 13.47 -1.34 3.68
C LEU A 341 11.95 -1.55 3.69
N GLY A 342 11.44 -2.41 4.57
CA GLY A 342 10.01 -2.63 4.75
C GLY A 342 9.28 -1.37 5.20
N ASN A 343 9.86 -0.63 6.15
CA ASN A 343 9.34 0.65 6.62
C ASN A 343 9.35 1.72 5.50
N PHE A 344 10.41 1.77 4.67
CA PHE A 344 10.45 2.64 3.51
C PHE A 344 9.26 2.39 2.57
N PHE A 345 9.00 1.13 2.19
CA PHE A 345 7.86 0.80 1.33
C PHE A 345 6.51 1.06 2.01
N GLN A 346 6.41 0.85 3.31
CA GLN A 346 5.20 1.17 4.07
C GLN A 346 4.89 2.66 4.05
N GLN A 347 5.89 3.51 4.25
CA GLN A 347 5.72 4.96 4.27
C GLN A 347 5.39 5.52 2.89
N ILE A 348 6.10 5.09 1.82
CA ILE A 348 5.83 5.59 0.47
C ILE A 348 4.47 5.13 -0.06
N CYS A 349 3.96 3.98 0.39
CA CYS A 349 2.63 3.46 0.04
C CYS A 349 1.51 4.00 0.94
N ALA A 350 1.78 4.93 1.84
CA ALA A 350 0.77 5.54 2.69
C ALA A 350 -0.29 6.30 1.87
N LYS A 351 -1.53 6.32 2.36
CA LYS A 351 -2.63 7.03 1.70
C LYS A 351 -2.42 8.54 1.65
N THR A 352 -1.77 9.09 2.69
CA THR A 352 -1.42 10.50 2.79
C THR A 352 0.10 10.62 2.85
N LEU A 353 0.68 11.46 2.00
CA LEU A 353 2.11 11.73 1.97
C LEU A 353 2.38 13.15 2.43
N LYS A 354 3.43 13.32 3.24
CA LYS A 354 3.95 14.63 3.65
C LYS A 354 5.29 14.87 2.98
N VAL A 355 5.47 16.04 2.36
CA VAL A 355 6.65 16.37 1.56
C VAL A 355 7.92 16.40 2.42
N ASP A 356 7.84 16.88 3.66
CA ASP A 356 8.95 16.86 4.62
C ASP A 356 9.41 15.44 4.95
N VAL A 357 8.47 14.51 5.17
CA VAL A 357 8.76 13.08 5.38
C VAL A 357 9.40 12.47 4.12
N LEU A 358 8.86 12.76 2.93
CA LEU A 358 9.46 12.29 1.67
C LEU A 358 10.88 12.79 1.47
N ASN A 359 11.16 14.06 1.80
CA ASN A 359 12.53 14.61 1.71
C ASN A 359 13.49 13.94 2.72
N LYS A 360 13.04 13.57 3.91
CA LYS A 360 13.81 12.77 4.86
C LYS A 360 14.10 11.38 4.27
N MET A 361 13.09 10.69 3.76
CA MET A 361 13.22 9.37 3.13
C MET A 361 14.16 9.40 1.92
N ARG A 362 14.22 10.50 1.16
CA ARG A 362 15.19 10.68 0.05
C ARG A 362 16.64 10.55 0.52
N GLY A 363 16.96 11.01 1.72
CA GLY A 363 18.29 10.82 2.33
C GLY A 363 18.50 9.42 2.91
N GLU A 364 17.45 8.73 3.33
CA GLU A 364 17.51 7.42 3.99
C GLU A 364 17.64 6.25 3.00
N ILE A 365 16.93 6.28 1.87
CA ILE A 365 16.93 5.15 0.92
C ILE A 365 18.32 4.81 0.36
N PRO A 366 19.23 5.78 0.04
CA PRO A 366 20.60 5.43 -0.35
C PRO A 366 21.34 4.67 0.75
N ILE A 367 21.12 5.04 2.02
CA ILE A 367 21.75 4.38 3.17
C ILE A 367 21.25 2.93 3.28
N ILE A 368 19.94 2.70 3.13
CA ILE A 368 19.34 1.37 3.16
C ILE A 368 19.91 0.49 2.03
N LEU A 369 19.96 1.01 0.81
CA LEU A 369 20.53 0.27 -0.33
C LEU A 369 22.03 -0.02 -0.14
N CYS A 370 22.80 0.91 0.44
CA CYS A 370 24.19 0.66 0.81
C CYS A 370 24.32 -0.42 1.90
N LYS A 371 23.43 -0.46 2.91
CA LYS A 371 23.39 -1.56 3.89
C LYS A 371 23.17 -2.91 3.20
N LEU A 372 22.23 -2.95 2.24
CA LEU A 372 21.99 -4.16 1.44
C LEU A 372 23.20 -4.54 0.58
N GLU A 373 23.94 -3.56 -0.01
CA GLU A 373 25.18 -3.81 -0.76
C GLU A 373 26.28 -4.41 0.12
N LYS A 374 26.32 -4.10 1.41
CA LYS A 374 27.23 -4.75 2.37
C LYS A 374 26.89 -6.23 2.62
N ILE A 375 25.60 -6.55 2.59
CA ILE A 375 25.07 -7.88 2.92
C ILE A 375 25.09 -8.79 1.69
N PHE A 376 24.37 -8.40 0.62
CA PHE A 376 24.11 -9.23 -0.54
C PHE A 376 25.20 -9.12 -1.63
N PRO A 377 25.40 -10.17 -2.45
CA PRO A 377 26.33 -10.11 -3.56
C PRO A 377 25.87 -9.12 -4.63
N PRO A 378 26.77 -8.57 -5.46
CA PRO A 378 26.41 -7.62 -6.54
C PRO A 378 25.31 -8.12 -7.48
N SER A 379 25.22 -9.43 -7.66
CA SER A 379 24.17 -10.09 -8.44
C SER A 379 22.76 -9.91 -7.89
N PHE A 380 22.59 -9.49 -6.64
CA PHE A 380 21.29 -9.15 -6.04
C PHE A 380 20.71 -7.87 -6.66
N PHE A 381 21.55 -6.91 -7.00
CA PHE A 381 21.17 -5.57 -7.42
C PHE A 381 20.91 -5.52 -8.92
N ASP A 382 19.73 -5.94 -9.35
CA ASP A 382 19.21 -5.65 -10.68
C ASP A 382 18.59 -4.25 -10.75
N VAL A 383 18.11 -3.85 -11.93
CA VAL A 383 17.51 -2.53 -12.12
C VAL A 383 16.30 -2.30 -11.20
N MET A 384 15.53 -3.36 -10.87
CA MET A 384 14.34 -3.21 -10.03
C MET A 384 14.70 -2.80 -8.59
N VAL A 385 15.78 -3.37 -8.04
CA VAL A 385 16.28 -2.98 -6.72
C VAL A 385 16.77 -1.54 -6.75
N HIS A 386 17.50 -1.16 -7.80
CA HIS A 386 18.02 0.20 -7.98
C HIS A 386 16.90 1.24 -8.12
N LEU A 387 15.80 0.92 -8.81
CA LEU A 387 14.69 1.86 -9.02
C LEU A 387 14.06 2.35 -7.71
N ALA A 388 14.21 1.62 -6.61
CA ALA A 388 13.71 2.05 -5.30
C ALA A 388 14.23 3.46 -4.89
N ILE A 389 15.45 3.84 -5.35
CA ILE A 389 16.04 5.14 -5.01
C ILE A 389 15.32 6.33 -5.67
N HIS A 390 14.62 6.10 -6.78
CA HIS A 390 13.93 7.12 -7.55
C HIS A 390 12.44 7.27 -7.19
N LEU A 391 11.90 6.37 -6.36
CA LEU A 391 10.47 6.36 -6.03
C LEU A 391 10.01 7.60 -5.28
N ILE A 392 10.91 8.22 -4.51
CA ILE A 392 10.58 9.43 -3.75
C ILE A 392 10.36 10.61 -4.69
N ASP A 393 11.22 10.77 -5.70
CA ASP A 393 11.09 11.86 -6.67
C ASP A 393 9.81 11.71 -7.49
N ASP A 394 9.48 10.48 -7.88
CA ASP A 394 8.20 10.18 -8.53
C ASP A 394 7.01 10.50 -7.61
N ALA A 395 7.08 10.16 -6.32
CA ALA A 395 6.02 10.42 -5.36
C ALA A 395 5.81 11.92 -5.08
N ILE A 396 6.88 12.72 -5.07
CA ILE A 396 6.79 14.18 -4.93
C ILE A 396 6.09 14.80 -6.14
N LEU A 397 6.35 14.29 -7.35
CA LEU A 397 5.73 14.79 -8.58
C LEU A 397 4.27 14.34 -8.75
N ARG A 398 3.97 13.09 -8.40
CA ARG A 398 2.68 12.43 -8.63
C ARG A 398 1.71 12.55 -7.46
N GLY A 399 2.22 12.60 -6.22
CA GLY A 399 1.44 12.38 -5.00
C GLY A 399 1.37 10.90 -4.60
N PRO A 400 0.34 10.48 -3.84
CA PRO A 400 0.23 9.13 -3.31
C PRO A 400 0.31 8.06 -4.39
N VAL A 401 1.08 7.02 -4.10
CA VAL A 401 1.44 5.94 -5.04
C VAL A 401 0.23 5.24 -5.64
N GLN A 402 -0.85 5.12 -4.87
CA GLN A 402 -2.09 4.47 -5.28
C GLN A 402 -2.74 5.05 -6.54
N TYR A 403 -2.44 6.30 -6.89
CA TYR A 403 -2.95 6.96 -8.09
C TYR A 403 -2.08 6.74 -9.34
N GLY A 404 -0.96 6.02 -9.23
CA GLY A 404 -0.05 5.80 -10.34
C GLY A 404 0.54 4.39 -10.41
N TRP A 405 0.01 3.41 -9.68
CA TRP A 405 0.50 2.04 -9.69
C TRP A 405 -0.41 1.09 -10.48
N MET A 406 0.10 -0.10 -10.80
CA MET A 406 -0.61 -1.09 -11.62
C MET A 406 -1.72 -1.86 -10.87
N TYR A 407 -1.83 -1.74 -9.54
CA TYR A 407 -2.74 -2.58 -8.76
C TYR A 407 -4.20 -2.52 -9.23
N GLN A 408 -4.75 -1.30 -9.40
CA GLN A 408 -6.13 -1.13 -9.87
C GLN A 408 -6.30 -1.54 -11.34
N VAL A 409 -5.27 -1.31 -12.15
CA VAL A 409 -5.25 -1.77 -13.54
C VAL A 409 -5.26 -3.29 -13.61
N GLU A 410 -4.45 -4.00 -12.78
CA GLU A 410 -4.47 -5.47 -12.69
C GLU A 410 -5.84 -6.00 -12.26
N CYS A 411 -6.50 -5.35 -11.31
CA CYS A 411 -7.87 -5.69 -10.92
C CYS A 411 -8.85 -5.55 -12.10
N ARG A 412 -8.72 -4.48 -12.87
CA ARG A 412 -9.54 -4.28 -14.08
C ARG A 412 -9.24 -5.32 -15.16
N LEU A 413 -7.97 -5.64 -15.37
CA LEU A 413 -7.54 -6.71 -16.29
C LEU A 413 -8.12 -8.07 -15.87
N LEU A 414 -8.21 -8.37 -14.58
CA LEU A 414 -8.84 -9.59 -14.08
C LEU A 414 -10.35 -9.60 -14.40
N THR A 415 -11.02 -8.46 -14.30
CA THR A 415 -12.43 -8.30 -14.70
C THR A 415 -12.60 -8.58 -16.19
N LEU A 416 -11.75 -8.03 -17.06
CA LEU A 416 -11.79 -8.30 -18.50
C LEU A 416 -11.54 -9.77 -18.83
N LYS A 417 -10.62 -10.44 -18.13
CA LYS A 417 -10.39 -11.89 -18.27
C LYS A 417 -11.65 -12.73 -17.98
N ARG A 418 -12.48 -12.30 -17.05
CA ARG A 418 -13.75 -12.98 -16.72
C ARG A 418 -14.82 -12.80 -17.79
N PHE A 419 -14.68 -11.80 -18.66
CA PHE A 419 -15.59 -11.58 -19.80
C PHE A 419 -15.30 -12.54 -20.96
N VAL A 420 -14.13 -13.17 -21.02
CA VAL A 420 -13.78 -14.11 -22.10
C VAL A 420 -14.64 -15.37 -21.99
N ARG A 421 -15.51 -15.56 -22.97
CA ARG A 421 -16.33 -16.76 -23.17
C ARG A 421 -15.83 -17.58 -24.36
N ASN A 422 -15.50 -16.91 -25.45
CA ASN A 422 -14.92 -17.54 -26.63
C ASN A 422 -13.40 -17.38 -26.62
N MET A 423 -12.68 -18.49 -26.33
CA MET A 423 -11.21 -18.51 -26.27
C MET A 423 -10.53 -18.32 -27.65
N ALA A 424 -11.26 -18.56 -28.75
CA ALA A 424 -10.74 -18.36 -30.10
C ALA A 424 -10.80 -16.89 -30.54
N ARG A 425 -11.73 -16.11 -29.96
CA ARG A 425 -11.91 -14.66 -30.23
C ARG A 425 -12.14 -13.94 -28.90
N PRO A 426 -11.12 -13.89 -28.03
CA PRO A 426 -11.26 -13.29 -26.70
C PRO A 426 -11.55 -11.79 -26.75
N GLU A 427 -11.01 -11.07 -27.74
CA GLU A 427 -11.24 -9.63 -27.95
C GLU A 427 -12.71 -9.31 -28.18
N GLY A 428 -13.41 -10.10 -29.01
CA GLY A 428 -14.83 -9.91 -29.24
C GLY A 428 -15.67 -10.14 -27.97
N SER A 429 -15.36 -11.20 -27.21
CA SER A 429 -16.03 -11.46 -25.92
C SER A 429 -15.82 -10.31 -24.92
N ILE A 430 -14.63 -9.72 -24.89
CA ILE A 430 -14.32 -8.61 -23.99
C ILE A 430 -15.04 -7.34 -24.44
N ALA A 431 -15.00 -7.00 -25.73
CA ALA A 431 -15.64 -5.81 -26.25
C ALA A 431 -17.16 -5.80 -26.00
N GLU A 432 -17.84 -6.89 -26.34
CA GLU A 432 -19.27 -7.07 -26.11
C GLU A 432 -19.65 -6.92 -24.62
N ALA A 433 -18.95 -7.64 -23.75
CA ALA A 433 -19.22 -7.59 -22.33
C ALA A 433 -18.83 -6.23 -21.69
N TYR A 434 -17.80 -5.56 -22.23
CA TYR A 434 -17.41 -4.22 -21.78
C TYR A 434 -18.51 -3.22 -22.10
N VAL A 435 -19.00 -3.15 -23.35
CA VAL A 435 -20.07 -2.24 -23.75
C VAL A 435 -21.32 -2.47 -22.93
N ALA A 436 -21.74 -3.74 -22.75
CA ALA A 436 -22.91 -4.06 -21.93
C ALA A 436 -22.72 -3.61 -20.46
N ASN A 437 -21.52 -3.82 -19.89
CA ASN A 437 -21.22 -3.39 -18.53
C ASN A 437 -21.19 -1.86 -18.39
N GLU A 438 -20.69 -1.14 -19.38
CA GLU A 438 -20.64 0.32 -19.44
C GLU A 438 -22.07 0.90 -19.49
N CYS A 439 -22.93 0.36 -20.34
CA CYS A 439 -24.33 0.74 -20.40
C CYS A 439 -25.04 0.51 -19.05
N LEU A 440 -24.83 -0.65 -18.41
CA LEU A 440 -25.41 -0.94 -17.10
C LEU A 440 -24.89 -0.01 -16.01
N ASN A 441 -23.61 0.35 -16.04
CA ASN A 441 -23.03 1.32 -15.10
C ASN A 441 -23.65 2.71 -15.31
N ALA A 442 -23.78 3.18 -16.54
CA ALA A 442 -24.42 4.46 -16.84
C ALA A 442 -25.89 4.48 -16.41
N CYS A 443 -26.66 3.41 -16.73
CA CYS A 443 -28.05 3.28 -16.31
C CYS A 443 -28.19 3.27 -14.78
N SER A 444 -27.32 2.56 -14.06
CA SER A 444 -27.37 2.49 -12.59
C SER A 444 -27.13 3.83 -11.90
N ARG A 445 -26.41 4.74 -12.56
CA ARG A 445 -26.18 6.11 -12.05
C ARG A 445 -27.36 7.06 -12.36
N TYR A 446 -28.19 6.69 -13.32
CA TYR A 446 -29.36 7.47 -13.69
C TYR A 446 -30.57 7.21 -12.80
N PHE A 447 -30.68 6.01 -12.22
CA PHE A 447 -31.81 5.61 -11.37
C PHE A 447 -31.42 5.75 -9.88
N ASP A 448 -32.06 6.69 -9.18
CA ASP A 448 -31.75 7.00 -7.77
C ASP A 448 -32.26 5.92 -6.80
N ASP A 449 -33.37 5.22 -7.14
CA ASP A 449 -34.06 4.29 -6.22
C ASP A 449 -33.74 2.80 -6.46
N VAL A 450 -32.73 2.49 -7.29
CA VAL A 450 -32.40 1.09 -7.64
C VAL A 450 -31.00 0.73 -7.21
N ASP A 451 -30.88 -0.10 -6.20
CA ASP A 451 -29.61 -0.69 -5.79
C ASP A 451 -29.11 -1.72 -6.82
N THR A 452 -28.00 -1.41 -7.44
CA THR A 452 -27.28 -2.31 -8.35
C THR A 452 -25.90 -2.63 -7.79
N ARG A 453 -25.19 -3.58 -8.40
CA ARG A 453 -23.80 -3.85 -8.05
C ARG A 453 -22.85 -2.65 -8.33
N HIS A 454 -23.27 -1.67 -9.12
CA HIS A 454 -22.47 -0.52 -9.54
C HIS A 454 -22.62 0.69 -8.62
N ASN A 455 -23.79 0.84 -7.97
CA ASN A 455 -24.08 1.92 -7.02
C ASN A 455 -24.26 1.43 -5.57
N ARG A 456 -24.19 0.10 -5.35
CA ARG A 456 -24.32 -0.48 -4.02
C ARG A 456 -23.18 -0.05 -3.12
N GLU A 457 -23.52 0.42 -1.93
CA GLU A 457 -22.55 0.75 -0.90
C GLU A 457 -21.64 -0.43 -0.53
N GLY A 458 -20.37 -0.13 -0.26
CA GLY A 458 -19.40 -1.13 0.15
C GLY A 458 -19.83 -1.84 1.45
N ARG A 459 -19.54 -3.14 1.58
CA ARG A 459 -19.92 -3.99 2.73
C ARG A 459 -19.51 -3.44 4.10
N ASN A 460 -18.52 -2.59 4.14
CA ASN A 460 -17.95 -2.01 5.35
C ASN A 460 -18.21 -0.49 5.44
N ARG A 461 -19.19 0.04 4.71
CA ARG A 461 -19.57 1.45 4.85
C ARG A 461 -20.45 1.60 6.09
N GLU A 462 -20.04 2.47 6.99
CA GLU A 462 -20.83 2.83 8.17
C GLU A 462 -22.03 3.69 7.76
N ARG A 463 -23.18 3.36 8.28
CA ARG A 463 -24.31 4.27 8.32
C ARG A 463 -24.14 5.14 9.56
N VAL A 464 -23.37 6.22 9.44
CA VAL A 464 -23.27 7.21 10.52
C VAL A 464 -24.58 7.96 10.60
N VAL A 465 -25.42 7.59 11.53
CA VAL A 465 -26.57 8.40 11.94
C VAL A 465 -26.03 9.37 13.02
N LEU A 466 -25.47 10.47 12.59
CA LEU A 466 -25.19 11.59 13.50
C LEU A 466 -26.53 12.26 13.77
N GLY A 467 -27.08 12.04 14.96
CA GLY A 467 -28.20 12.84 15.47
C GLY A 467 -27.73 14.28 15.66
N GLU A 468 -28.45 15.25 15.14
CA GLU A 468 -28.20 16.66 15.42
C GLU A 468 -28.56 16.95 16.88
N GLY A 469 -27.55 17.23 17.73
CA GLY A 469 -27.71 17.59 19.14
C GLY A 469 -27.68 16.37 20.08
N GLY A 470 -27.17 16.56 21.29
CA GLY A 470 -27.06 15.55 22.35
C GLY A 470 -25.64 15.41 22.89
N LEU A 471 -25.49 14.65 24.00
CA LEU A 471 -24.16 14.38 24.57
C LEU A 471 -23.29 13.55 23.63
N SER A 472 -22.00 13.84 23.59
CA SER A 472 -21.01 13.16 22.75
C SER A 472 -21.01 11.64 22.97
N ILE A 473 -21.22 11.17 24.19
CA ILE A 473 -21.24 9.76 24.58
C ILE A 473 -22.38 8.95 23.92
N PHE A 474 -23.49 9.59 23.55
CA PHE A 474 -24.61 8.95 22.86
C PHE A 474 -24.52 9.02 21.33
N GLN A 475 -23.53 9.77 20.83
CA GLN A 475 -23.25 9.90 19.40
C GLN A 475 -22.18 8.89 19.00
N HIS A 476 -22.55 7.66 18.63
CA HIS A 476 -21.59 6.66 18.21
C HIS A 476 -21.84 6.18 16.77
N GLY A 477 -20.75 6.09 15.98
CA GLY A 477 -20.74 5.54 14.63
C GLY A 477 -20.47 4.01 14.61
N VAL A 478 -20.98 3.25 15.57
CA VAL A 478 -20.69 1.81 15.68
C VAL A 478 -21.86 0.99 15.17
N THR A 479 -21.64 0.13 14.16
CA THR A 479 -22.64 -0.86 13.74
C THR A 479 -22.38 -2.20 14.43
N LEU A 480 -23.31 -2.68 15.23
CA LEU A 480 -23.19 -3.90 16.03
C LEU A 480 -23.65 -5.15 15.28
N LEU A 481 -22.99 -6.30 15.48
CA LEU A 481 -23.19 -7.53 14.71
C LEU A 481 -23.41 -8.74 15.64
N GLY A 482 -24.60 -9.37 15.54
CA GLY A 482 -25.02 -10.54 16.32
C GLY A 482 -25.17 -10.21 17.81
N ALA A 483 -26.25 -10.57 18.45
CA ALA A 483 -26.52 -10.17 19.83
C ALA A 483 -26.99 -11.33 20.71
N SER A 484 -26.57 -11.30 21.98
CA SER A 484 -27.14 -12.05 23.08
C SER A 484 -27.50 -11.10 24.22
N ARG A 485 -28.27 -11.59 25.20
CA ARG A 485 -28.65 -10.83 26.38
C ARG A 485 -27.98 -11.43 27.61
N MET A 486 -27.45 -10.57 28.46
CA MET A 486 -26.79 -10.95 29.71
C MET A 486 -27.17 -9.96 30.83
N THR A 487 -27.04 -10.40 32.07
CA THR A 487 -27.13 -9.50 33.25
C THR A 487 -25.76 -9.49 33.91
N TYR A 488 -25.18 -8.31 34.10
CA TYR A 488 -23.91 -8.18 34.77
C TYR A 488 -24.08 -8.23 36.28
N ASN A 489 -23.03 -8.67 36.98
CA ASN A 489 -22.96 -8.52 38.42
C ASN A 489 -22.66 -7.08 38.81
N GLU A 490 -22.94 -6.73 40.05
CA GLU A 490 -22.86 -5.38 40.58
C GLU A 490 -21.44 -4.76 40.46
N ASN A 491 -20.40 -5.57 40.68
CA ASN A 491 -19.00 -5.12 40.63
C ASN A 491 -18.54 -4.70 39.24
N ASP A 492 -18.95 -5.44 38.20
CA ASP A 492 -18.59 -5.10 36.82
C ASP A 492 -19.43 -3.92 36.31
N TYR A 493 -20.67 -3.82 36.77
CA TYR A 493 -21.56 -2.73 36.45
C TYR A 493 -21.04 -1.39 36.97
N ASP A 494 -20.60 -1.32 38.25
CA ASP A 494 -20.05 -0.10 38.83
C ASP A 494 -18.77 0.37 38.12
N LYS A 495 -17.91 -0.56 37.72
CA LYS A 495 -16.70 -0.24 36.92
C LYS A 495 -17.07 0.36 35.55
N MET A 496 -18.06 -0.21 34.87
CA MET A 496 -18.54 0.30 33.59
C MET A 496 -19.14 1.71 33.74
N LEU A 497 -19.96 1.94 34.78
CA LEU A 497 -20.53 3.25 35.08
C LEU A 497 -19.44 4.30 35.30
N TRP A 498 -18.48 3.99 36.18
CA TRP A 498 -17.36 4.89 36.44
C TRP A 498 -16.58 5.20 35.17
N TYR A 499 -16.27 4.18 34.37
CA TYR A 499 -15.55 4.38 33.11
C TYR A 499 -16.30 5.30 32.14
N ILE A 500 -17.61 5.13 31.99
CA ILE A 500 -18.44 5.98 31.15
C ILE A 500 -18.43 7.43 31.66
N LEU A 501 -18.70 7.62 32.94
CA LEU A 501 -18.82 8.95 33.53
C LEU A 501 -17.48 9.71 33.52
N ASN A 502 -16.39 9.02 33.85
CA ASN A 502 -15.05 9.61 33.86
C ASN A 502 -14.48 9.96 32.48
N ASN A 503 -15.01 9.33 31.41
CA ASN A 503 -14.60 9.60 30.03
C ASN A 503 -15.64 10.41 29.23
N THR A 504 -16.57 11.08 29.92
CA THR A 504 -17.55 11.97 29.31
C THR A 504 -17.20 13.42 29.64
N PRO A 505 -16.75 14.23 28.67
CA PRO A 505 -16.29 15.60 28.94
C PRO A 505 -17.34 16.47 29.66
N GLU A 506 -18.61 16.29 29.35
CA GLU A 506 -19.70 17.03 29.93
C GLU A 506 -19.94 16.70 31.42
N VAL A 507 -19.35 15.62 31.92
CA VAL A 507 -19.42 15.20 33.34
C VAL A 507 -18.25 15.74 34.16
N GLU A 508 -17.14 16.10 33.52
CA GLU A 508 -15.91 16.55 34.19
C GLU A 508 -16.13 17.64 35.25
N PRO A 509 -16.96 18.71 35.01
CA PRO A 509 -17.22 19.74 36.04
C PRO A 509 -17.86 19.16 37.31
N PHE A 510 -18.68 18.13 37.19
CA PHE A 510 -19.32 17.47 38.33
C PHE A 510 -18.38 16.56 39.09
N ILE A 511 -17.42 15.94 38.42
CA ILE A 511 -16.35 15.15 39.03
C ILE A 511 -15.51 16.04 39.93
N GLU A 512 -15.15 17.25 39.49
CA GLU A 512 -14.38 18.22 40.29
C GLU A 512 -15.16 18.76 41.50
N ILE A 513 -16.47 18.99 41.36
CA ILE A 513 -17.31 19.36 42.50
C ILE A 513 -17.32 18.24 43.55
N CYS A 514 -17.58 17.00 43.15
CA CYS A 514 -17.59 15.86 44.04
C CYS A 514 -16.22 15.61 44.71
N ARG A 515 -15.13 15.77 43.94
CA ARG A 515 -13.76 15.69 44.44
C ARG A 515 -13.50 16.69 45.57
N THR A 516 -13.87 17.93 45.34
CA THR A 516 -13.72 19.01 46.33
C THR A 516 -14.51 18.75 47.62
N GLU A 517 -15.73 18.21 47.50
CA GLU A 517 -16.55 17.80 48.63
C GLU A 517 -15.88 16.65 49.43
N LEU A 518 -15.35 15.64 48.76
CA LEU A 518 -14.67 14.52 49.39
C LEU A 518 -13.35 14.92 50.06
N GLU A 519 -12.58 15.80 49.49
CA GLU A 519 -11.38 16.40 50.08
C GLU A 519 -11.70 17.18 51.34
N SER A 520 -12.75 18.01 51.26
CA SER A 520 -13.24 18.80 52.42
C SER A 520 -13.76 17.92 53.55
N ALA A 521 -14.25 16.74 53.26
CA ALA A 521 -14.68 15.74 54.22
C ALA A 521 -13.52 14.94 54.85
N GLY A 522 -12.27 15.19 54.44
CA GLY A 522 -11.06 14.58 55.02
C GLY A 522 -10.77 13.14 54.56
N ASN A 523 -11.25 12.72 53.41
CA ASN A 523 -10.97 11.39 52.87
C ASN A 523 -9.49 11.25 52.48
N VAL A 524 -8.87 10.12 52.82
CA VAL A 524 -7.43 9.86 52.62
C VAL A 524 -7.17 9.33 51.18
N ASP A 525 -8.13 8.62 50.56
CA ASP A 525 -8.01 8.05 49.20
C ASP A 525 -9.19 8.54 48.37
N VAL A 526 -9.11 9.83 47.97
CA VAL A 526 -10.19 10.50 47.26
C VAL A 526 -10.53 9.85 45.93
N ASP A 527 -9.53 9.43 45.17
CA ASP A 527 -9.75 8.84 43.84
C ASP A 527 -10.50 7.51 43.91
N ARG A 528 -10.18 6.67 44.92
CA ARG A 528 -10.86 5.40 45.11
C ARG A 528 -12.30 5.58 45.60
N VAL A 529 -12.53 6.54 46.51
CA VAL A 529 -13.88 6.86 47.00
C VAL A 529 -14.71 7.47 45.87
N LEU A 530 -14.13 8.38 45.12
CA LEU A 530 -14.76 9.01 43.95
C LEU A 530 -15.21 7.95 42.94
N ALA A 531 -14.33 7.04 42.54
CA ALA A 531 -14.68 5.97 41.60
C ALA A 531 -15.85 5.08 42.07
N LYS A 532 -16.06 4.95 43.35
CA LYS A 532 -17.12 4.12 43.93
C LYS A 532 -18.43 4.89 44.16
N GLU A 533 -18.36 6.14 44.60
CA GLU A 533 -19.52 6.89 45.11
C GLU A 533 -20.06 7.89 44.12
N PHE A 534 -19.26 8.33 43.14
CA PHE A 534 -19.60 9.38 42.19
C PHE A 534 -20.92 9.12 41.44
N ALA A 535 -21.13 7.93 40.93
CA ALA A 535 -22.34 7.63 40.15
C ALA A 535 -23.63 7.85 40.99
N GLY A 536 -23.60 7.45 42.25
CA GLY A 536 -24.70 7.68 43.19
C GLY A 536 -24.87 9.14 43.58
N TRP A 537 -23.76 9.82 43.82
CA TRP A 537 -23.73 11.24 44.12
C TRP A 537 -24.23 12.08 42.93
N PHE A 538 -23.76 11.81 41.71
CA PHE A 538 -24.15 12.50 40.49
C PHE A 538 -25.65 12.41 40.21
N LYS A 539 -26.21 11.20 40.38
CA LYS A 539 -27.66 11.00 40.26
C LYS A 539 -28.45 11.85 41.25
N LYS A 540 -28.05 11.88 42.52
CA LYS A 540 -28.70 12.67 43.56
C LYS A 540 -28.54 14.17 43.28
N HIS A 541 -27.35 14.59 42.91
CA HIS A 541 -27.04 16.01 42.63
C HIS A 541 -27.92 16.57 41.51
N LEU A 542 -28.01 15.86 40.37
CA LEU A 542 -28.86 16.29 39.25
C LEU A 542 -30.37 16.19 39.57
N ALA A 543 -30.79 15.18 40.30
CA ALA A 543 -32.17 15.08 40.76
C ALA A 543 -32.57 16.26 41.68
N THR A 544 -31.69 16.67 42.60
CA THR A 544 -31.89 17.84 43.48
C THR A 544 -32.00 19.10 42.64
N ARG A 545 -31.12 19.35 41.71
CA ARG A 545 -31.17 20.51 40.82
C ARG A 545 -32.48 20.56 40.01
N LYS A 546 -32.90 19.45 39.43
CA LYS A 546 -34.10 19.37 38.60
C LYS A 546 -35.41 19.49 39.39
N PHE A 547 -35.54 18.72 40.47
CA PHE A 547 -36.84 18.57 41.16
C PHE A 547 -36.98 19.42 42.43
N VAL A 548 -35.88 19.78 43.11
CA VAL A 548 -35.90 20.60 44.32
C VAL A 548 -35.66 22.08 44.00
N ASN A 549 -34.66 22.35 43.17
CA ASN A 549 -34.27 23.71 42.81
C ASN A 549 -35.04 24.26 41.62
N GLY A 550 -35.72 23.39 40.83
CA GLY A 550 -36.44 23.80 39.63
C GLY A 550 -35.53 24.29 38.50
N GLU A 551 -34.26 23.87 38.49
CA GLU A 551 -33.29 24.22 37.43
C GLU A 551 -33.55 23.44 36.16
N GLU A 552 -33.33 24.07 35.01
CA GLU A 552 -33.34 23.39 33.72
C GLU A 552 -32.07 22.50 33.58
N VAL A 553 -32.24 21.18 33.54
CA VAL A 553 -31.16 20.22 33.41
C VAL A 553 -31.26 19.57 32.03
N ASN A 554 -30.14 19.48 31.33
CA ASN A 554 -30.06 18.77 30.04
C ASN A 554 -30.56 17.32 30.19
N GLU A 555 -31.54 16.93 29.38
CA GLU A 555 -32.21 15.62 29.47
C GLU A 555 -31.28 14.43 29.22
N ASP A 556 -30.27 14.59 28.35
CA ASP A 556 -29.27 13.55 28.10
C ASP A 556 -28.32 13.38 29.27
N LEU A 557 -27.93 14.49 29.92
CA LEU A 557 -27.12 14.48 31.14
C LEU A 557 -27.87 13.85 32.29
N TYR A 558 -29.17 14.16 32.44
CA TYR A 558 -30.04 13.54 33.42
C TYR A 558 -30.25 12.03 33.14
N ALA A 559 -30.41 11.64 31.88
CA ALA A 559 -30.51 10.23 31.50
C ALA A 559 -29.20 9.48 31.81
N LEU A 560 -28.05 10.08 31.54
CA LEU A 560 -26.73 9.51 31.87
C LEU A 560 -26.57 9.29 33.38
N ALA A 561 -26.96 10.28 34.20
CA ALA A 561 -26.92 10.19 35.66
C ALA A 561 -27.94 9.18 36.23
N SER A 562 -29.04 8.94 35.53
CA SER A 562 -30.07 7.98 35.95
C SER A 562 -29.66 6.53 35.88
N GLN A 563 -28.51 6.25 35.31
CA GLN A 563 -27.88 4.94 35.11
C GLN A 563 -28.59 4.08 34.02
N PRO A 564 -27.84 3.21 33.33
CA PRO A 564 -28.42 2.32 32.30
C PRO A 564 -29.16 1.15 32.91
N HIS A 565 -29.88 0.41 32.07
CA HIS A 565 -30.50 -0.84 32.47
C HIS A 565 -29.46 -1.90 32.85
N LEU A 566 -29.73 -2.70 33.92
CA LEU A 566 -28.87 -3.79 34.37
C LEU A 566 -28.75 -4.92 33.32
N ARG A 567 -29.70 -5.02 32.40
CA ARG A 567 -29.63 -5.95 31.29
C ARG A 567 -28.89 -5.32 30.15
N VAL A 568 -27.82 -5.96 29.72
CA VAL A 568 -26.96 -5.50 28.63
C VAL A 568 -27.06 -6.44 27.42
N HIS A 569 -26.74 -5.92 26.27
CA HIS A 569 -26.63 -6.72 25.04
C HIS A 569 -25.15 -6.93 24.73
N LEU A 570 -24.77 -8.21 24.56
CA LEU A 570 -23.43 -8.58 24.11
C LEU A 570 -23.43 -8.82 22.61
N PHE A 571 -22.42 -8.31 21.94
CA PHE A 571 -22.24 -8.49 20.51
C PHE A 571 -20.93 -9.23 20.23
N SER A 572 -20.93 -10.09 19.21
CA SER A 572 -19.75 -10.86 18.82
C SER A 572 -18.91 -10.14 17.76
N GLY A 573 -19.31 -8.97 17.30
CA GLY A 573 -18.58 -8.13 16.35
C GLY A 573 -19.19 -6.76 16.18
N CYS A 574 -18.43 -5.84 15.60
CA CYS A 574 -18.86 -4.50 15.24
C CYS A 574 -18.14 -4.00 14.00
N LEU A 575 -18.64 -2.89 13.47
CA LEU A 575 -18.02 -2.12 12.41
C LEU A 575 -17.74 -0.72 12.98
N VAL A 576 -16.50 -0.26 12.92
CA VAL A 576 -16.06 1.05 13.41
C VAL A 576 -15.12 1.64 12.37
N ASN A 577 -15.39 2.86 11.89
CA ASN A 577 -14.59 3.54 10.86
C ASN A 577 -14.32 2.66 9.62
N GLY A 578 -15.33 1.91 9.16
CA GLY A 578 -15.21 1.01 8.02
C GLY A 578 -14.41 -0.28 8.30
N VAL A 579 -13.89 -0.46 9.51
CA VAL A 579 -13.13 -1.66 9.92
C VAL A 579 -14.03 -2.60 10.73
N ARG A 580 -13.98 -3.88 10.38
CA ARG A 580 -14.74 -4.92 11.07
C ARG A 580 -13.91 -5.51 12.20
N TYR A 581 -14.46 -5.47 13.42
CA TYR A 581 -13.91 -6.12 14.59
C TYR A 581 -14.74 -7.34 15.01
N HIS A 582 -14.07 -8.32 15.61
CA HIS A 582 -14.71 -9.50 16.19
C HIS A 582 -14.16 -9.73 17.59
N THR A 583 -14.99 -10.30 18.47
CA THR A 583 -14.49 -10.79 19.77
C THR A 583 -13.54 -11.96 19.56
N LEU A 584 -12.62 -12.16 20.51
CA LEU A 584 -11.63 -13.25 20.49
C LEU A 584 -12.30 -14.63 20.35
N ASP A 585 -13.44 -14.85 21.00
CA ASP A 585 -14.17 -16.12 20.91
C ASP A 585 -14.71 -16.39 19.52
N ARG A 586 -15.26 -15.36 18.85
CA ARG A 586 -15.73 -15.48 17.46
C ARG A 586 -14.56 -15.73 16.51
N GLU A 587 -13.40 -15.14 16.78
CA GLU A 587 -12.20 -15.25 15.94
C GLU A 587 -11.62 -16.67 15.95
N ARG A 588 -11.72 -17.42 17.06
CA ARG A 588 -11.17 -18.79 17.18
C ARG A 588 -11.63 -19.70 16.04
N SER A 589 -12.85 -19.52 15.54
CA SER A 589 -13.42 -20.30 14.43
C SER A 589 -13.15 -19.70 13.03
N ARG A 590 -12.44 -18.57 12.93
CA ARG A 590 -12.22 -17.84 11.69
C ARG A 590 -10.81 -17.98 11.13
N LYS A 591 -10.69 -17.80 9.82
CA LYS A 591 -9.39 -17.70 9.12
C LYS A 591 -8.77 -16.31 9.21
N THR A 592 -9.55 -15.30 9.63
CA THR A 592 -9.12 -13.90 9.78
C THR A 592 -8.99 -13.54 11.24
N GLN A 593 -8.18 -12.53 11.54
CA GLN A 593 -7.94 -12.00 12.89
C GLN A 593 -8.42 -10.55 12.95
N ASN A 594 -9.51 -10.32 13.70
CA ASN A 594 -10.18 -9.04 13.81
C ASN A 594 -10.39 -8.61 15.28
N SER A 595 -9.72 -9.27 16.23
CA SER A 595 -9.84 -8.97 17.67
C SER A 595 -8.77 -7.99 18.17
N GLY A 596 -7.71 -7.76 17.40
CA GLY A 596 -6.65 -6.83 17.80
C GLY A 596 -7.15 -5.40 17.81
N VAL A 597 -6.89 -4.68 18.89
CA VAL A 597 -7.18 -3.24 19.06
C VAL A 597 -5.94 -2.51 19.53
N MET A 598 -5.81 -1.26 19.13
CA MET A 598 -4.78 -0.34 19.60
C MET A 598 -5.49 0.94 20.05
N VAL A 599 -5.09 1.46 21.18
CA VAL A 599 -5.58 2.73 21.72
C VAL A 599 -4.38 3.61 22.03
N GLU A 600 -4.38 4.80 21.50
CA GLU A 600 -3.41 5.83 21.84
C GLU A 600 -3.70 6.29 23.27
N GLY A 601 -2.67 6.48 24.09
CA GLY A 601 -2.80 6.95 25.44
C GLY A 601 -1.51 7.55 25.96
N SER A 602 -1.53 8.05 27.20
CA SER A 602 -0.33 8.56 27.86
C SER A 602 -0.09 7.85 29.19
N HIS A 603 1.16 7.59 29.53
CA HIS A 603 1.57 7.05 30.81
C HIS A 603 2.81 7.78 31.32
N ASN A 604 2.73 8.34 32.53
CA ASN A 604 3.81 9.15 33.12
C ASN A 604 4.28 10.34 32.23
N GLY A 605 3.36 10.92 31.43
CA GLY A 605 3.69 12.06 30.56
C GLY A 605 4.33 11.70 29.23
N GLU A 606 4.46 10.42 28.91
CA GLU A 606 4.89 9.90 27.61
C GLU A 606 3.70 9.32 26.85
N ASP A 607 3.62 9.61 25.56
CA ASP A 607 2.61 9.02 24.68
C ASP A 607 2.94 7.53 24.46
N ILE A 608 2.02 6.65 24.83
CA ILE A 608 2.19 5.19 24.73
C ILE A 608 0.95 4.59 24.07
N ASP A 609 1.20 3.72 23.09
CA ASP A 609 0.17 2.92 22.46
C ASP A 609 -0.14 1.66 23.30
N PHE A 610 -1.40 1.48 23.65
CA PHE A 610 -1.88 0.28 24.33
C PHE A 610 -2.43 -0.72 23.33
N TYR A 611 -1.91 -1.94 23.32
CA TYR A 611 -2.35 -3.03 22.44
C TYR A 611 -3.12 -4.08 23.24
N GLY A 612 -4.27 -4.51 22.73
CA GLY A 612 -5.12 -5.50 23.39
C GLY A 612 -5.88 -6.38 22.42
N GLN A 613 -6.60 -7.34 22.97
CA GLN A 613 -7.53 -8.18 22.21
C GLN A 613 -8.95 -7.98 22.73
N LEU A 614 -9.88 -7.75 21.81
CA LEU A 614 -11.29 -7.51 22.11
C LEU A 614 -11.96 -8.78 22.63
N LYS A 615 -12.37 -8.76 23.90
CA LYS A 615 -13.09 -9.86 24.55
C LYS A 615 -14.59 -9.75 24.36
N GLU A 616 -15.13 -8.60 24.71
CA GLU A 616 -16.57 -8.36 24.71
C GLU A 616 -16.91 -7.00 24.11
N ILE A 617 -18.04 -6.92 23.44
CA ILE A 617 -18.66 -5.70 22.96
C ILE A 617 -20.00 -5.58 23.66
N ILE A 618 -20.12 -4.58 24.50
CA ILE A 618 -21.21 -4.42 25.46
C ILE A 618 -22.03 -3.20 25.07
N GLN A 619 -23.32 -3.38 24.87
CA GLN A 619 -24.25 -2.28 24.64
C GLN A 619 -25.05 -2.04 25.91
N LEU A 620 -24.95 -0.83 26.43
CA LEU A 620 -25.74 -0.31 27.53
C LEU A 620 -26.84 0.60 27.01
N GLN A 621 -28.06 0.39 27.52
CA GLN A 621 -29.21 1.19 27.13
C GLN A 621 -29.66 2.05 28.32
N TYR A 622 -29.77 3.35 28.08
CA TYR A 622 -30.30 4.31 29.03
C TYR A 622 -31.79 4.58 28.75
N ASN A 623 -32.48 5.18 29.72
CA ASN A 623 -33.86 5.59 29.53
C ASN A 623 -33.96 6.57 28.35
N SER A 624 -34.80 6.26 27.39
CA SER A 624 -35.02 7.05 26.18
C SER A 624 -36.44 7.58 26.15
N ASP A 625 -36.60 8.81 25.67
CA ASP A 625 -37.90 9.32 25.26
C ASP A 625 -38.25 8.77 23.88
N SER A 626 -39.50 8.90 23.45
CA SER A 626 -40.08 8.25 22.25
C SER A 626 -39.29 8.49 20.93
N ASN A 627 -38.34 9.43 20.88
CA ASN A 627 -37.64 9.82 19.66
C ASN A 627 -36.11 9.64 19.66
N SER A 628 -35.46 9.28 20.78
CA SER A 628 -33.98 9.11 20.80
C SER A 628 -33.58 7.85 21.56
N GLN A 629 -32.82 6.97 20.89
CA GLN A 629 -32.17 5.83 21.57
C GLN A 629 -30.86 6.29 22.20
N ARG A 630 -30.81 6.32 23.54
CA ARG A 630 -29.59 6.62 24.32
C ARG A 630 -28.82 5.35 24.60
N ILE A 631 -27.81 5.10 23.80
CA ILE A 631 -27.02 3.85 23.82
C ILE A 631 -25.55 4.21 23.99
N VAL A 632 -24.87 3.45 24.83
CA VAL A 632 -23.40 3.49 24.96
C VAL A 632 -22.82 2.12 24.62
N VAL A 633 -21.77 2.09 23.82
CA VAL A 633 -21.06 0.88 23.44
C VAL A 633 -19.69 0.85 24.11
N LEU A 634 -19.41 -0.18 24.88
CA LEU A 634 -18.14 -0.42 25.53
C LEU A 634 -17.38 -1.60 24.90
N PHE A 635 -16.08 -1.48 24.84
CA PHE A 635 -15.17 -2.50 24.36
C PHE A 635 -14.31 -3.00 25.53
N GLN A 636 -14.50 -4.26 25.90
CA GLN A 636 -13.65 -4.90 26.91
C GLN A 636 -12.49 -5.60 26.23
N CYS A 637 -11.26 -5.22 26.59
CA CYS A 637 -10.02 -5.76 26.06
C CYS A 637 -9.18 -6.43 27.15
N ASN A 638 -8.23 -7.29 26.72
CA ASN A 638 -7.20 -7.88 27.61
C ASN A 638 -6.01 -6.97 27.66
#